data_897ccfedee0125f68c216c47d8ce8195
#
_entry.id   897ccfedee0125f68c216c47d8ce8195
#
_cell.length_a   1.000
_cell.length_b   1.000
_cell.length_c   1.000
_cell.angle_alpha   90.00
_cell.angle_beta   90.00
_cell.angle_gamma   90.00
#
_symmetry.space_group_name_H-M   'P 1'
#
loop_
_entity.id
_entity.type
_entity.pdbx_description
1 polymer ?
#
loop_
_entity_poly.entity_id
_entity_poly.type
_entity_poly.pdbx_seq_one_letter_code
_entity_poly.pdbx_strand_id
1 'polypeptide(L)'
;MDFFAAQAQARKRTHRLVLLFILAVLGTVLAGYAAAVFLLNQDPPHGSLIWWDPLLLAWTAGATTVVVGIASLYKWSQLRAGGAAVAELVGGRLVSGATTDLKERRLLNVVEEMAIASGIPMPVVYVLENESGLNAFAAGLTTSDAAVAVTRGLLDKLSRDELQGVIGHEFSHILNGDMRLNVRITAIVFGILVIGLFGRGILQSIGRSRGRSRSDDKKGGGVIVFLAVGLALLIIGYIGYFFGRLIQAAVSRQREFLADASAVQFTRNPEGISGALKKIGGYALEGNIADQHAPEIGHFFFAQAFKTSFSGLWATHPPLAERIRAVEAQWDGALFSPPVIVDIAHESSATAGFGGSALNGNQTARSPAPLRFKPVAIVADIGALTEAHFRQAQTLLASIPPPLREATRAASAAQVLVYGLLLSASPASRDQQHALVQKHAGSDSATVLASLDAALRALPPEARLPLLQLAFPVLRELKSTVLERFTTTLDALMHADHRVTLFEYALQKTLQRQLTLAADPRPQLQYDSFNAVRQEIAIVLSALAHLSAKNSPAAFAEGTAQIPVIRHQITLLEPAASGLDQLDSALDKLAVSAWPIKQRVLVAAGHVIASDSTITVEEGELYRAIAATLDCPMPMLGLAN
;
A
#
# COMPACT_ATOMS: atom_id res chain seq x y z
N MET A 1 -15.73 2.54 7.37
CA MET A 1 -14.89 1.35 7.71
C MET A 1 -13.99 1.77 8.86
N ASP A 2 -13.78 0.93 9.89
CA ASP A 2 -12.85 1.26 10.98
C ASP A 2 -11.45 0.74 10.62
N PHE A 3 -10.54 1.64 10.24
CA PHE A 3 -9.15 1.36 9.89
C PHE A 3 -8.41 0.58 11.00
N PHE A 4 -8.57 1.00 12.25
CA PHE A 4 -7.89 0.37 13.38
C PHE A 4 -8.42 -1.04 13.66
N ALA A 5 -9.74 -1.24 13.52
CA ALA A 5 -10.35 -2.56 13.60
C ALA A 5 -9.88 -3.46 12.46
N ALA A 6 -9.76 -2.95 11.24
CA ALA A 6 -9.23 -3.67 10.09
C ALA A 6 -7.78 -4.12 10.31
N GLN A 7 -6.91 -3.23 10.81
CA GLN A 7 -5.51 -3.55 11.14
C GLN A 7 -5.40 -4.58 12.28
N ALA A 8 -6.23 -4.47 13.33
CA ALA A 8 -6.27 -5.45 14.42
C ALA A 8 -6.75 -6.82 13.92
N GLN A 9 -7.74 -6.85 13.02
CA GLN A 9 -8.25 -8.07 12.42
C GLN A 9 -7.23 -8.73 11.48
N ALA A 10 -6.50 -7.94 10.69
CA ALA A 10 -5.40 -8.42 9.83
C ALA A 10 -4.33 -9.14 10.66
N ARG A 11 -4.01 -8.62 11.86
CA ARG A 11 -3.08 -9.27 12.80
C ARG A 11 -3.61 -10.61 13.33
N LYS A 12 -4.88 -10.68 13.75
CA LYS A 12 -5.51 -11.94 14.20
C LYS A 12 -5.53 -13.00 13.09
N ARG A 13 -5.80 -12.59 11.85
CA ARG A 13 -5.79 -13.48 10.68
C ARG A 13 -4.39 -14.02 10.40
N THR A 14 -3.35 -13.21 10.61
CA THR A 14 -1.95 -13.67 10.46
C THR A 14 -1.64 -14.86 11.37
N HIS A 15 -2.10 -14.86 12.64
CA HIS A 15 -1.88 -16.01 13.53
C HIS A 15 -2.59 -17.28 13.05
N ARG A 16 -3.81 -17.17 12.53
CA ARG A 16 -4.54 -18.32 11.94
C ARG A 16 -3.80 -18.87 10.72
N LEU A 17 -3.26 -17.98 9.86
CA LEU A 17 -2.47 -18.38 8.70
C LEU A 17 -1.20 -19.12 9.09
N VAL A 18 -0.49 -18.65 10.11
CA VAL A 18 0.70 -19.34 10.64
C VAL A 18 0.33 -20.75 11.13
N LEU A 19 -0.77 -20.89 11.87
CA LEU A 19 -1.24 -22.21 12.33
C LEU A 19 -1.56 -23.15 11.13
N LEU A 20 -2.31 -22.64 10.14
CA LEU A 20 -2.66 -23.43 8.96
C LEU A 20 -1.43 -23.79 8.13
N PHE A 21 -0.44 -22.90 8.05
CA PHE A 21 0.85 -23.20 7.43
C PHE A 21 1.60 -24.32 8.15
N ILE A 22 1.69 -24.26 9.49
CA ILE A 22 2.30 -25.34 10.28
C ILE A 22 1.61 -26.66 9.97
N LEU A 23 0.28 -26.69 9.92
CA LEU A 23 -0.48 -27.88 9.56
C LEU A 23 -0.19 -28.38 8.14
N ALA A 24 -0.05 -27.46 7.17
CA ALA A 24 0.32 -27.81 5.80
C ALA A 24 1.73 -28.40 5.72
N VAL A 25 2.70 -27.83 6.44
CA VAL A 25 4.08 -28.38 6.51
C VAL A 25 4.08 -29.74 7.18
N LEU A 26 3.35 -29.93 8.29
CA LEU A 26 3.20 -31.21 8.94
C LEU A 26 2.58 -32.27 8.01
N GLY A 27 1.54 -31.90 7.26
CA GLY A 27 0.95 -32.77 6.23
C GLY A 27 1.94 -33.15 5.14
N THR A 28 2.77 -32.20 4.70
CA THR A 28 3.84 -32.43 3.72
C THR A 28 4.92 -33.38 4.26
N VAL A 29 5.33 -33.21 5.53
CA VAL A 29 6.28 -34.10 6.23
C VAL A 29 5.72 -35.52 6.32
N LEU A 30 4.47 -35.68 6.77
CA LEU A 30 3.83 -36.99 6.89
C LEU A 30 3.70 -37.69 5.54
N ALA A 31 3.32 -36.96 4.49
CA ALA A 31 3.23 -37.49 3.13
C ALA A 31 4.62 -37.88 2.59
N GLY A 32 5.66 -37.06 2.87
CA GLY A 32 7.04 -37.35 2.52
C GLY A 32 7.57 -38.58 3.26
N TYR A 33 7.27 -38.69 4.53
CA TYR A 33 7.62 -39.89 5.35
C TYR A 33 6.95 -41.15 4.81
N ALA A 34 5.64 -41.12 4.57
CA ALA A 34 4.91 -42.25 4.01
C ALA A 34 5.48 -42.71 2.65
N ALA A 35 5.81 -41.76 1.78
CA ALA A 35 6.45 -42.03 0.50
C ALA A 35 7.86 -42.65 0.68
N ALA A 36 8.66 -42.15 1.61
CA ALA A 36 9.99 -42.68 1.92
C ALA A 36 9.92 -44.10 2.50
N VAL A 37 9.00 -44.36 3.44
CA VAL A 37 8.74 -45.69 3.96
C VAL A 37 8.38 -46.67 2.83
N PHE A 38 7.45 -46.26 1.94
CA PHE A 38 7.03 -47.11 0.82
C PHE A 38 8.18 -47.40 -0.15
N LEU A 39 8.99 -46.39 -0.49
CA LEU A 39 10.10 -46.54 -1.44
C LEU A 39 11.26 -47.35 -0.90
N LEU A 40 11.58 -47.24 0.42
CA LEU A 40 12.68 -47.94 1.03
C LEU A 40 12.35 -49.37 1.47
N ASN A 41 11.05 -49.69 1.64
CA ASN A 41 10.60 -51.05 2.03
C ASN A 41 10.01 -51.85 0.86
N GLN A 42 10.46 -51.63 -0.39
CA GLN A 42 9.97 -52.41 -1.53
C GLN A 42 10.37 -53.88 -1.47
N ASP A 43 11.50 -54.21 -0.80
CA ASP A 43 11.94 -55.60 -0.52
C ASP A 43 12.21 -55.74 0.98
N PRO A 44 11.19 -55.90 1.83
CA PRO A 44 11.38 -55.96 3.27
C PRO A 44 12.08 -57.25 3.69
N PRO A 45 13.17 -57.21 4.50
CA PRO A 45 13.93 -58.41 4.93
C PRO A 45 13.10 -59.45 5.67
N HIS A 46 11.92 -59.10 6.19
CA HIS A 46 11.04 -59.94 7.00
C HIS A 46 9.57 -59.99 6.50
N GLY A 47 9.30 -59.63 5.25
CA GLY A 47 7.96 -59.72 4.65
C GLY A 47 6.89 -58.78 5.21
N SER A 48 7.23 -57.85 6.12
CA SER A 48 6.32 -56.87 6.67
C SER A 48 6.92 -55.44 6.56
N LEU A 49 6.11 -54.48 6.09
CA LEU A 49 6.48 -53.06 6.04
C LEU A 49 6.71 -52.52 7.45
N ILE A 50 7.90 -51.98 7.71
CA ILE A 50 8.18 -51.24 8.95
C ILE A 50 7.63 -49.83 8.79
N TRP A 51 6.43 -49.60 9.31
CA TRP A 51 5.73 -48.30 9.20
C TRP A 51 6.28 -47.23 10.15
N TRP A 52 7.04 -47.61 11.20
CA TRP A 52 7.56 -46.69 12.18
C TRP A 52 9.07 -46.72 12.24
N ASP A 53 9.71 -45.71 11.68
CA ASP A 53 11.15 -45.48 11.80
C ASP A 53 11.36 -44.01 12.25
N PRO A 54 11.69 -43.79 13.53
CA PRO A 54 11.90 -42.45 14.09
C PRO A 54 13.04 -41.67 13.41
N LEU A 55 14.10 -42.39 12.98
CA LEU A 55 15.24 -41.75 12.33
C LEU A 55 14.88 -41.26 10.93
N LEU A 56 14.19 -42.08 10.15
CA LEU A 56 13.66 -41.69 8.83
C LEU A 56 12.66 -40.55 8.94
N LEU A 57 11.80 -40.56 9.97
CA LEU A 57 10.87 -39.45 10.24
C LEU A 57 11.64 -38.17 10.57
N ALA A 58 12.67 -38.23 11.40
CA ALA A 58 13.50 -37.07 11.75
C ALA A 58 14.22 -36.48 10.52
N TRP A 59 14.78 -37.33 9.66
CA TRP A 59 15.42 -36.89 8.41
C TRP A 59 14.42 -36.26 7.43
N THR A 60 13.27 -36.90 7.22
CA THR A 60 12.21 -36.32 6.33
C THR A 60 11.66 -35.01 6.86
N ALA A 61 11.41 -34.93 8.16
CA ALA A 61 10.95 -33.71 8.82
C ALA A 61 11.99 -32.59 8.72
N GLY A 62 13.25 -32.91 9.03
CA GLY A 62 14.38 -31.98 8.94
C GLY A 62 14.58 -31.46 7.52
N ALA A 63 14.68 -32.33 6.53
CA ALA A 63 14.87 -31.95 5.13
C ALA A 63 13.71 -31.13 4.61
N THR A 64 12.47 -31.54 4.85
CA THR A 64 11.27 -30.78 4.43
C THR A 64 11.24 -29.39 5.06
N THR A 65 11.48 -29.29 6.37
CA THR A 65 11.46 -28.00 7.08
C THR A 65 12.54 -27.06 6.57
N VAL A 66 13.75 -27.57 6.33
CA VAL A 66 14.88 -26.79 5.79
C VAL A 66 14.55 -26.28 4.38
N VAL A 67 14.09 -27.15 3.48
CA VAL A 67 13.75 -26.77 2.09
C VAL A 67 12.63 -25.73 2.08
N VAL A 68 11.53 -25.98 2.79
CA VAL A 68 10.40 -25.04 2.89
C VAL A 68 10.85 -23.73 3.52
N GLY A 69 11.63 -23.80 4.59
CA GLY A 69 12.13 -22.61 5.30
C GLY A 69 13.03 -21.74 4.42
N ILE A 70 14.03 -22.34 3.76
CA ILE A 70 14.95 -21.60 2.87
C ILE A 70 14.19 -21.01 1.69
N ALA A 71 13.30 -21.78 1.05
CA ALA A 71 12.53 -21.31 -0.09
C ALA A 71 11.56 -20.18 0.30
N SER A 72 10.89 -20.29 1.46
CA SER A 72 10.03 -19.22 1.99
C SER A 72 10.83 -17.96 2.33
N LEU A 73 12.00 -18.08 2.94
CA LEU A 73 12.89 -16.97 3.26
C LEU A 73 13.44 -16.30 1.99
N TYR A 74 13.81 -17.10 1.01
CA TYR A 74 14.24 -16.60 -0.30
C TYR A 74 13.13 -15.76 -0.96
N LYS A 75 11.90 -16.31 -1.05
CA LYS A 75 10.77 -15.58 -1.63
C LYS A 75 10.40 -14.35 -0.83
N TRP A 76 10.41 -14.46 0.49
CA TRP A 76 10.23 -13.31 1.38
C TRP A 76 11.27 -12.22 1.12
N SER A 77 12.55 -12.58 0.93
CA SER A 77 13.62 -11.62 0.66
C SER A 77 13.43 -10.86 -0.66
N GLN A 78 12.85 -11.51 -1.67
CA GLN A 78 12.49 -10.87 -2.93
C GLN A 78 11.32 -9.88 -2.75
N LEU A 79 10.25 -10.33 -2.11
CA LEU A 79 9.00 -9.56 -2.00
C LEU A 79 9.08 -8.44 -0.95
N ARG A 80 9.97 -8.53 0.04
CA ARG A 80 10.15 -7.51 1.08
C ARG A 80 10.78 -6.21 0.56
N ALA A 81 11.27 -6.19 -0.67
CA ALA A 81 11.77 -4.96 -1.30
C ALA A 81 10.65 -3.95 -1.64
N GLY A 82 9.39 -4.29 -1.33
CA GLY A 82 8.25 -3.39 -1.46
C GLY A 82 7.38 -3.65 -2.68
N GLY A 83 6.38 -2.78 -2.88
CA GLY A 83 5.40 -2.96 -3.95
C GLY A 83 5.99 -2.88 -5.35
N ALA A 84 6.98 -2.02 -5.56
CA ALA A 84 7.70 -1.89 -6.82
C ALA A 84 8.33 -3.23 -7.27
N ALA A 85 9.02 -3.92 -6.36
CA ALA A 85 9.64 -5.21 -6.67
C ALA A 85 8.61 -6.30 -7.04
N VAL A 86 7.40 -6.25 -6.47
CA VAL A 86 6.32 -7.16 -6.85
C VAL A 86 5.81 -6.84 -8.25
N ALA A 87 5.64 -5.57 -8.60
CA ALA A 87 5.20 -5.15 -9.93
C ALA A 87 6.24 -5.51 -11.01
N GLU A 88 7.51 -5.27 -10.74
CA GLU A 88 8.62 -5.61 -11.65
C GLU A 88 8.78 -7.12 -11.85
N LEU A 89 8.53 -7.92 -10.81
CA LEU A 89 8.60 -9.38 -10.88
C LEU A 89 7.68 -9.96 -11.98
N VAL A 90 6.55 -9.31 -12.25
CA VAL A 90 5.58 -9.71 -13.29
C VAL A 90 5.68 -8.85 -14.55
N GLY A 91 6.85 -8.26 -14.80
CA GLY A 91 7.11 -7.51 -16.02
C GLY A 91 6.48 -6.13 -16.07
N GLY A 92 6.10 -5.55 -14.93
CA GLY A 92 5.57 -4.19 -14.85
C GLY A 92 6.61 -3.15 -15.24
N ARG A 93 6.23 -2.22 -16.11
CA ARG A 93 6.99 -1.02 -16.44
C ARG A 93 6.48 0.15 -15.61
N LEU A 94 7.40 0.86 -14.96
CA LEU A 94 7.07 2.08 -14.23
C LEU A 94 6.48 3.13 -15.20
N VAL A 95 5.36 3.74 -14.83
CA VAL A 95 4.74 4.83 -15.58
C VAL A 95 5.49 6.11 -15.27
N SER A 96 6.06 6.73 -16.30
CA SER A 96 6.69 8.04 -16.17
C SER A 96 5.64 9.11 -15.85
N GLY A 97 5.91 9.96 -14.86
CA GLY A 97 5.06 11.11 -14.58
C GLY A 97 4.92 12.08 -15.76
N ALA A 98 5.95 12.13 -16.64
CA ALA A 98 5.97 12.95 -17.86
C ALA A 98 5.42 12.21 -19.09
N THR A 99 4.68 11.10 -18.91
CA THR A 99 4.14 10.32 -20.04
C THR A 99 3.26 11.18 -20.96
N THR A 100 3.37 10.94 -22.27
CA THR A 100 2.52 11.53 -23.31
C THR A 100 1.35 10.62 -23.66
N ASP A 101 1.34 9.36 -23.21
CA ASP A 101 0.22 8.44 -23.41
C ASP A 101 -1.00 8.89 -22.60
N LEU A 102 -2.08 9.25 -23.29
CA LEU A 102 -3.31 9.73 -22.68
C LEU A 102 -3.94 8.72 -21.70
N LYS A 103 -3.77 7.41 -21.94
CA LYS A 103 -4.31 6.36 -21.07
C LYS A 103 -3.52 6.28 -19.77
N GLU A 104 -2.20 6.39 -19.85
CA GLU A 104 -1.35 6.46 -18.67
C GLU A 104 -1.59 7.74 -17.87
N ARG A 105 -1.78 8.89 -18.55
CA ARG A 105 -2.15 10.14 -17.88
C ARG A 105 -3.48 10.04 -17.17
N ARG A 106 -4.48 9.38 -17.78
CA ARG A 106 -5.77 9.09 -17.15
C ARG A 106 -5.60 8.22 -15.90
N LEU A 107 -4.78 7.17 -15.97
CA LEU A 107 -4.47 6.32 -14.81
C LEU A 107 -3.81 7.13 -13.69
N LEU A 108 -2.77 7.90 -14.00
CA LEU A 108 -2.09 8.74 -13.02
C LEU A 108 -3.06 9.71 -12.35
N ASN A 109 -3.95 10.36 -13.12
CA ASN A 109 -4.94 11.28 -12.57
C ASN A 109 -5.89 10.59 -11.59
N VAL A 110 -6.38 9.38 -11.91
CA VAL A 110 -7.26 8.61 -11.02
C VAL A 110 -6.52 8.21 -9.73
N VAL A 111 -5.26 7.77 -9.84
CA VAL A 111 -4.45 7.42 -8.66
C VAL A 111 -4.14 8.63 -7.80
N GLU A 112 -3.82 9.80 -8.41
CA GLU A 112 -3.62 11.07 -7.71
C GLU A 112 -4.86 11.47 -6.91
N GLU A 113 -6.05 11.43 -7.54
CA GLU A 113 -7.33 11.73 -6.88
C GLU A 113 -7.57 10.82 -5.67
N MET A 114 -7.37 9.52 -5.84
CA MET A 114 -7.55 8.54 -4.76
C MET A 114 -6.53 8.71 -3.63
N ALA A 115 -5.27 9.02 -3.96
CA ALA A 115 -4.21 9.22 -2.96
C ALA A 115 -4.50 10.43 -2.06
N ILE A 116 -4.87 11.56 -2.67
CA ILE A 116 -5.23 12.78 -1.92
C ILE A 116 -6.49 12.54 -1.08
N ALA A 117 -7.52 11.94 -1.67
CA ALA A 117 -8.78 11.68 -0.98
C ALA A 117 -8.59 10.74 0.23
N SER A 118 -7.71 9.74 0.13
CA SER A 118 -7.44 8.78 1.20
C SER A 118 -6.41 9.25 2.23
N GLY A 119 -5.65 10.31 1.92
CA GLY A 119 -4.57 10.82 2.76
C GLY A 119 -3.34 9.89 2.81
N ILE A 120 -3.20 8.97 1.86
CA ILE A 120 -1.99 8.16 1.72
C ILE A 120 -1.01 8.82 0.74
N PRO A 121 0.30 8.56 0.88
CA PRO A 121 1.26 8.94 -0.14
C PRO A 121 0.89 8.31 -1.49
N MET A 122 1.09 9.05 -2.57
CA MET A 122 0.81 8.51 -3.90
C MET A 122 1.59 7.22 -4.14
N PRO A 123 0.94 6.09 -4.48
CA PRO A 123 1.62 4.86 -4.86
C PRO A 123 2.39 5.04 -6.17
N VAL A 124 3.48 4.30 -6.34
CA VAL A 124 4.11 4.17 -7.66
C VAL A 124 3.21 3.37 -8.60
N VAL A 125 3.14 3.79 -9.86
CA VAL A 125 2.19 3.23 -10.83
C VAL A 125 2.94 2.45 -11.92
N TYR A 126 2.50 1.23 -12.17
CA TYR A 126 3.08 0.33 -13.17
C TYR A 126 2.06 -0.09 -14.22
N VAL A 127 2.52 -0.35 -15.44
CA VAL A 127 1.75 -0.97 -16.52
C VAL A 127 2.41 -2.25 -16.98
N LEU A 128 1.63 -3.33 -17.04
CA LEU A 128 2.02 -4.60 -17.65
C LEU A 128 1.71 -4.53 -19.16
N GLU A 129 2.68 -4.05 -19.93
CA GLU A 129 2.52 -3.72 -21.36
C GLU A 129 2.13 -4.93 -22.22
N ASN A 130 2.67 -6.10 -21.89
CA ASN A 130 2.46 -7.33 -22.67
C ASN A 130 1.18 -8.07 -22.28
N GLU A 131 0.41 -7.55 -21.32
CA GLU A 131 -0.77 -8.22 -20.79
C GLU A 131 -2.05 -7.61 -21.34
N SER A 132 -2.73 -8.39 -22.18
CA SER A 132 -3.99 -7.99 -22.83
C SER A 132 -5.24 -8.32 -22.02
N GLY A 133 -5.13 -9.15 -20.96
CA GLY A 133 -6.23 -9.40 -20.02
C GLY A 133 -6.60 -8.15 -19.23
N LEU A 134 -7.78 -8.10 -18.64
CA LEU A 134 -8.27 -6.97 -17.84
C LEU A 134 -7.97 -7.23 -16.36
N ASN A 135 -6.86 -6.70 -15.87
CA ASN A 135 -6.46 -6.93 -14.49
C ASN A 135 -5.71 -5.75 -13.87
N ALA A 136 -5.70 -5.71 -12.53
CA ALA A 136 -4.95 -4.76 -11.73
C ALA A 136 -4.51 -5.41 -10.41
N PHE A 137 -3.60 -4.80 -9.69
CA PHE A 137 -3.29 -5.18 -8.30
C PHE A 137 -2.58 -4.07 -7.54
N ALA A 138 -2.71 -4.10 -6.21
CA ALA A 138 -1.90 -3.32 -5.30
C ALA A 138 -0.94 -4.24 -4.53
N ALA A 139 0.32 -3.82 -4.38
CA ALA A 139 1.34 -4.53 -3.63
C ALA A 139 2.14 -3.58 -2.74
N GLY A 140 2.73 -4.11 -1.67
CA GLY A 140 3.55 -3.37 -0.71
C GLY A 140 3.48 -3.96 0.69
N LEU A 141 4.23 -3.41 1.62
CA LEU A 141 4.23 -3.77 3.04
C LEU A 141 3.55 -2.72 3.91
N THR A 142 3.56 -1.48 3.44
CA THR A 142 2.98 -0.30 4.10
C THR A 142 2.27 0.56 3.07
N THR A 143 1.55 1.58 3.50
CA THR A 143 0.99 2.59 2.59
C THR A 143 2.09 3.41 1.89
N SER A 144 3.27 3.49 2.49
CA SER A 144 4.39 4.29 1.98
C SER A 144 5.20 3.63 0.88
N ASP A 145 5.22 2.28 0.82
CA ASP A 145 5.90 1.52 -0.24
C ASP A 145 4.92 0.87 -1.23
N ALA A 146 3.66 1.31 -1.20
CA ALA A 146 2.62 0.80 -2.07
C ALA A 146 2.92 1.06 -3.56
N ALA A 147 2.63 0.06 -4.38
CA ALA A 147 2.61 0.16 -5.83
C ALA A 147 1.25 -0.32 -6.35
N VAL A 148 0.75 0.33 -7.38
CA VAL A 148 -0.45 -0.07 -8.12
C VAL A 148 -0.03 -0.45 -9.53
N ALA A 149 -0.37 -1.65 -9.97
CA ALA A 149 -0.09 -2.11 -11.31
C ALA A 149 -1.38 -2.45 -12.06
N VAL A 150 -1.44 -2.08 -13.34
CA VAL A 150 -2.57 -2.37 -14.22
C VAL A 150 -2.08 -2.99 -15.52
N THR A 151 -2.89 -3.83 -16.14
CA THR A 151 -2.58 -4.39 -17.46
C THR A 151 -2.85 -3.37 -18.56
N ARG A 152 -2.14 -3.49 -19.69
CA ARG A 152 -2.42 -2.68 -20.88
C ARG A 152 -3.83 -2.89 -21.37
N GLY A 153 -4.31 -4.15 -21.36
CA GLY A 153 -5.68 -4.46 -21.74
C GLY A 153 -6.74 -3.73 -20.92
N LEU A 154 -6.51 -3.56 -19.61
CA LEU A 154 -7.39 -2.81 -18.73
C LEU A 154 -7.44 -1.32 -19.13
N LEU A 155 -6.28 -0.70 -19.38
CA LEU A 155 -6.21 0.70 -19.82
C LEU A 155 -6.87 0.94 -21.18
N ASP A 156 -6.83 -0.06 -22.06
CA ASP A 156 -7.38 0.04 -23.42
C ASP A 156 -8.90 -0.10 -23.45
N LYS A 157 -9.49 -0.80 -22.49
CA LYS A 157 -10.88 -1.25 -22.56
C LYS A 157 -11.81 -0.67 -21.51
N LEU A 158 -11.29 -0.17 -20.40
CA LEU A 158 -12.11 0.43 -19.36
C LEU A 158 -12.27 1.94 -19.57
N SER A 159 -13.48 2.43 -19.31
CA SER A 159 -13.75 3.86 -19.18
C SER A 159 -13.07 4.44 -17.94
N ARG A 160 -13.06 5.78 -17.83
CA ARG A 160 -12.50 6.45 -16.65
C ARG A 160 -13.21 6.03 -15.37
N ASP A 161 -14.53 5.92 -15.37
CA ASP A 161 -15.33 5.58 -14.22
C ASP A 161 -15.12 4.11 -13.81
N GLU A 162 -15.00 3.20 -14.77
CA GLU A 162 -14.68 1.80 -14.53
C GLU A 162 -13.24 1.63 -13.99
N LEU A 163 -12.28 2.35 -14.57
CA LEU A 163 -10.90 2.41 -14.07
C LEU A 163 -10.86 2.94 -12.63
N GLN A 164 -11.62 4.00 -12.33
CA GLN A 164 -11.75 4.54 -10.99
C GLN A 164 -12.34 3.54 -10.00
N GLY A 165 -13.34 2.77 -10.41
CA GLY A 165 -13.89 1.68 -9.61
C GLY A 165 -12.85 0.62 -9.27
N VAL A 166 -12.03 0.18 -10.25
CA VAL A 166 -10.94 -0.77 -10.04
C VAL A 166 -9.85 -0.18 -9.13
N ILE A 167 -9.40 1.04 -9.38
CA ILE A 167 -8.39 1.70 -8.53
C ILE A 167 -8.92 1.92 -7.11
N GLY A 168 -10.20 2.26 -6.94
CA GLY A 168 -10.84 2.35 -5.62
C GLY A 168 -10.83 1.02 -4.87
N HIS A 169 -11.04 -0.08 -5.57
CA HIS A 169 -10.91 -1.44 -5.00
C HIS A 169 -9.46 -1.71 -4.53
N GLU A 170 -8.46 -1.39 -5.35
CA GLU A 170 -7.05 -1.55 -5.00
C GLU A 170 -6.64 -0.67 -3.80
N PHE A 171 -7.14 0.57 -3.73
CA PHE A 171 -6.94 1.44 -2.59
C PHE A 171 -7.57 0.90 -1.30
N SER A 172 -8.68 0.17 -1.39
CA SER A 172 -9.23 -0.54 -0.24
C SER A 172 -8.24 -1.57 0.32
N HIS A 173 -7.54 -2.32 -0.54
CA HIS A 173 -6.51 -3.27 -0.09
C HIS A 173 -5.31 -2.57 0.55
N ILE A 174 -4.90 -1.40 0.04
CA ILE A 174 -3.84 -0.59 0.64
C ILE A 174 -4.24 -0.13 2.05
N LEU A 175 -5.42 0.45 2.18
CA LEU A 175 -5.94 0.99 3.45
C LEU A 175 -6.18 -0.11 4.50
N ASN A 176 -6.63 -1.29 4.08
CA ASN A 176 -6.88 -2.42 4.97
C ASN A 176 -5.61 -3.21 5.35
N GLY A 177 -4.44 -2.89 4.78
CA GLY A 177 -3.18 -3.59 5.03
C GLY A 177 -3.14 -4.99 4.43
N ASP A 178 -4.00 -5.27 3.44
CA ASP A 178 -4.12 -6.56 2.78
C ASP A 178 -2.86 -6.93 2.02
N MET A 179 -2.16 -5.96 1.45
CA MET A 179 -0.92 -6.15 0.72
C MET A 179 0.13 -6.91 1.53
N ARG A 180 0.37 -6.51 2.79
CA ARG A 180 1.34 -7.17 3.69
C ARG A 180 0.99 -8.63 3.94
N LEU A 181 -0.30 -8.91 4.12
CA LEU A 181 -0.76 -10.28 4.33
C LEU A 181 -0.53 -11.12 3.06
N ASN A 182 -0.81 -10.56 1.90
CA ASN A 182 -0.63 -11.21 0.61
C ASN A 182 0.86 -11.55 0.37
N VAL A 183 1.79 -10.62 0.64
CA VAL A 183 3.25 -10.88 0.57
C VAL A 183 3.65 -12.07 1.46
N ARG A 184 3.16 -12.13 2.70
CA ARG A 184 3.45 -13.24 3.63
C ARG A 184 2.91 -14.57 3.13
N ILE A 185 1.67 -14.58 2.68
CA ILE A 185 1.03 -15.80 2.14
C ILE A 185 1.81 -16.31 0.93
N THR A 186 2.18 -15.42 0.01
CA THR A 186 2.97 -15.78 -1.17
C THR A 186 4.29 -16.47 -0.80
N ALA A 187 5.05 -15.88 0.12
CA ALA A 187 6.33 -16.45 0.54
C ALA A 187 6.16 -17.86 1.16
N ILE A 188 5.12 -18.02 1.99
CA ILE A 188 4.80 -19.28 2.67
C ILE A 188 4.37 -20.36 1.67
N VAL A 189 3.45 -20.06 0.77
CA VAL A 189 2.92 -20.99 -0.23
C VAL A 189 4.00 -21.39 -1.23
N PHE A 190 4.88 -20.44 -1.61
CA PHE A 190 6.02 -20.71 -2.47
C PHE A 190 6.99 -21.72 -1.84
N GLY A 191 7.26 -21.61 -0.53
CA GLY A 191 8.11 -22.57 0.17
C GLY A 191 7.66 -24.02 0.02
N ILE A 192 6.36 -24.26 0.10
CA ILE A 192 5.79 -25.61 -0.08
C ILE A 192 5.83 -26.03 -1.57
N LEU A 193 5.52 -25.09 -2.48
CA LEU A 193 5.52 -25.35 -3.92
C LEU A 193 6.89 -25.82 -4.43
N VAL A 194 7.97 -25.30 -3.86
CA VAL A 194 9.35 -25.65 -4.28
C VAL A 194 9.61 -27.15 -4.20
N ILE A 195 9.02 -27.90 -3.26
CA ILE A 195 9.12 -29.37 -3.21
C ILE A 195 8.58 -30.00 -4.50
N GLY A 196 7.42 -29.52 -4.97
CA GLY A 196 6.85 -29.99 -6.24
C GLY A 196 7.68 -29.61 -7.46
N LEU A 197 8.28 -28.40 -7.44
CA LEU A 197 9.18 -27.95 -8.50
C LEU A 197 10.45 -28.80 -8.57
N PHE A 198 11.02 -29.21 -7.45
CA PHE A 198 12.13 -30.18 -7.43
C PHE A 198 11.73 -31.51 -8.04
N GLY A 199 10.56 -32.06 -7.65
CA GLY A 199 10.02 -33.27 -8.26
C GLY A 199 9.88 -33.15 -9.78
N ARG A 200 9.32 -32.03 -10.26
CA ARG A 200 9.21 -31.73 -11.69
C ARG A 200 10.59 -31.65 -12.37
N GLY A 201 11.56 -31.01 -11.74
CA GLY A 201 12.93 -30.89 -12.26
C GLY A 201 13.60 -32.27 -12.46
N ILE A 202 13.45 -33.17 -11.48
CA ILE A 202 13.95 -34.56 -11.56
C ILE A 202 13.31 -35.29 -12.75
N LEU A 203 11.98 -35.23 -12.88
CA LEU A 203 11.27 -35.89 -13.97
C LEU A 203 11.68 -35.35 -15.36
N GLN A 204 11.86 -34.04 -15.49
CA GLN A 204 12.33 -33.40 -16.74
C GLN A 204 13.77 -33.80 -17.09
N SER A 205 14.65 -33.95 -16.08
CA SER A 205 16.04 -34.37 -16.30
C SER A 205 16.12 -35.80 -16.86
N ILE A 206 15.28 -36.71 -16.34
CA ILE A 206 15.16 -38.09 -16.84
C ILE A 206 14.66 -38.09 -18.30
N GLY A 207 13.63 -37.27 -18.61
CA GLY A 207 13.10 -37.15 -19.97
C GLY A 207 14.15 -36.68 -21.00
N ARG A 208 15.01 -35.74 -20.61
CA ARG A 208 16.11 -35.23 -21.46
C ARG A 208 17.26 -36.25 -21.64
N SER A 209 17.52 -37.08 -20.62
CA SER A 209 18.57 -38.10 -20.67
C SER A 209 18.20 -39.25 -21.60
N ARG A 210 16.92 -39.63 -21.73
CA ARG A 210 16.45 -40.71 -22.63
C ARG A 210 16.66 -40.39 -24.13
N GLY A 211 16.80 -39.13 -24.51
CA GLY A 211 17.10 -38.72 -25.89
C GLY A 211 18.57 -38.90 -26.30
N ARG A 212 19.49 -39.20 -25.38
CA ARG A 212 20.96 -39.19 -25.64
C ARG A 212 21.69 -40.51 -25.42
N SER A 213 21.09 -41.55 -24.86
CA SER A 213 21.81 -42.79 -24.58
C SER A 213 21.07 -44.00 -25.14
N ARG A 214 21.64 -44.51 -26.21
CA ARG A 214 21.30 -45.79 -26.86
C ARG A 214 22.46 -46.74 -26.57
N SER A 215 22.58 -47.21 -25.31
CA SER A 215 23.33 -48.47 -25.01
C SER A 215 23.45 -48.70 -23.51
N ASP A 216 23.25 -49.89 -23.13
CA ASP A 216 23.51 -50.65 -21.91
C ASP A 216 22.32 -50.97 -21.01
N ASP A 217 21.88 -52.22 -21.14
CA ASP A 217 20.76 -52.92 -20.46
C ASP A 217 20.95 -53.19 -18.96
N LYS A 218 21.96 -52.63 -18.27
CA LYS A 218 22.24 -52.96 -16.86
C LYS A 218 22.01 -51.86 -15.82
N LYS A 219 21.47 -50.68 -16.23
CA LYS A 219 21.21 -49.55 -15.32
C LYS A 219 19.72 -49.19 -15.12
N GLY A 220 18.78 -50.06 -15.44
CA GLY A 220 17.35 -49.78 -15.38
C GLY A 220 16.80 -49.49 -13.98
N GLY A 221 17.36 -50.10 -12.91
CA GLY A 221 16.87 -49.94 -11.54
C GLY A 221 17.00 -48.52 -10.98
N GLY A 222 18.14 -47.86 -11.24
CA GLY A 222 18.34 -46.48 -10.75
C GLY A 222 17.40 -45.46 -11.34
N VAL A 223 17.06 -45.57 -12.65
CA VAL A 223 16.13 -44.66 -13.33
C VAL A 223 14.71 -44.79 -12.76
N ILE A 224 14.28 -46.02 -12.43
CA ILE A 224 12.97 -46.29 -11.81
C ILE A 224 12.87 -45.63 -10.44
N VAL A 225 13.92 -45.72 -9.61
CA VAL A 225 13.96 -45.06 -8.28
C VAL A 225 13.89 -43.52 -8.42
N PHE A 226 14.69 -42.95 -9.31
CA PHE A 226 14.63 -41.50 -9.56
C PHE A 226 13.27 -41.04 -10.09
N LEU A 227 12.62 -41.83 -10.96
CA LEU A 227 11.27 -41.56 -11.44
C LEU A 227 10.25 -41.58 -10.28
N ALA A 228 10.33 -42.60 -9.42
CA ALA A 228 9.44 -42.75 -8.28
C ALA A 228 9.62 -41.60 -7.27
N VAL A 229 10.86 -41.24 -6.95
CA VAL A 229 11.18 -40.08 -6.08
C VAL A 229 10.70 -38.79 -6.68
N GLY A 230 10.96 -38.52 -7.99
CA GLY A 230 10.51 -37.32 -8.67
C GLY A 230 8.99 -37.21 -8.68
N LEU A 231 8.28 -38.33 -8.93
CA LEU A 231 6.83 -38.36 -8.90
C LEU A 231 6.27 -38.15 -7.48
N ALA A 232 6.86 -38.77 -6.47
CA ALA A 232 6.46 -38.60 -5.06
C ALA A 232 6.62 -37.14 -4.63
N LEU A 233 7.76 -36.51 -4.89
CA LEU A 233 7.99 -35.09 -4.57
C LEU A 233 7.04 -34.16 -5.33
N LEU A 234 6.75 -34.48 -6.60
CA LEU A 234 5.76 -33.73 -7.39
C LEU A 234 4.38 -33.78 -6.73
N ILE A 235 3.89 -34.98 -6.42
CA ILE A 235 2.57 -35.19 -5.81
C ILE A 235 2.49 -34.50 -4.44
N ILE A 236 3.49 -34.72 -3.58
CA ILE A 236 3.52 -34.16 -2.23
C ILE A 236 3.55 -32.62 -2.28
N GLY A 237 4.41 -32.06 -3.13
CA GLY A 237 4.53 -30.61 -3.26
C GLY A 237 3.25 -29.97 -3.82
N TYR A 238 2.59 -30.61 -4.78
CA TYR A 238 1.32 -30.11 -5.31
C TYR A 238 0.16 -30.28 -4.33
N ILE A 239 0.13 -31.33 -3.51
CA ILE A 239 -0.85 -31.48 -2.42
C ILE A 239 -0.67 -30.34 -1.40
N GLY A 240 0.57 -30.09 -0.97
CA GLY A 240 0.87 -28.99 -0.06
C GLY A 240 0.51 -27.61 -0.65
N TYR A 241 0.83 -27.37 -1.91
CA TYR A 241 0.43 -26.18 -2.65
C TYR A 241 -1.10 -26.04 -2.74
N PHE A 242 -1.81 -27.12 -2.97
CA PHE A 242 -3.27 -27.17 -2.95
C PHE A 242 -3.86 -26.67 -1.64
N PHE A 243 -3.40 -27.19 -0.49
CA PHE A 243 -3.86 -26.71 0.81
C PHE A 243 -3.47 -25.26 1.05
N GLY A 244 -2.27 -24.85 0.62
CA GLY A 244 -1.86 -23.45 0.66
C GLY A 244 -2.83 -22.53 -0.09
N ARG A 245 -3.28 -22.94 -1.28
CA ARG A 245 -4.26 -22.20 -2.09
C ARG A 245 -5.66 -22.18 -1.46
N LEU A 246 -6.09 -23.27 -0.85
CA LEU A 246 -7.35 -23.29 -0.08
C LEU A 246 -7.36 -22.29 1.07
N ILE A 247 -6.26 -22.25 1.83
CA ILE A 247 -6.09 -21.29 2.92
C ILE A 247 -6.16 -19.86 2.39
N GLN A 248 -5.48 -19.62 1.29
CA GLN A 248 -5.44 -18.34 0.61
C GLN A 248 -6.84 -17.90 0.14
N ALA A 249 -7.58 -18.81 -0.52
CA ALA A 249 -8.94 -18.54 -0.98
C ALA A 249 -9.91 -18.25 0.16
N ALA A 250 -9.83 -18.99 1.27
CA ALA A 250 -10.69 -18.78 2.44
C ALA A 250 -10.47 -17.41 3.10
N VAL A 251 -9.23 -16.89 3.08
CA VAL A 251 -8.91 -15.57 3.65
C VAL A 251 -9.30 -14.45 2.69
N SER A 252 -9.18 -14.66 1.37
CA SER A 252 -9.34 -13.63 0.36
C SER A 252 -10.80 -13.25 0.09
N ARG A 253 -11.72 -14.21 -0.02
CA ARG A 253 -13.10 -13.96 -0.51
C ARG A 253 -13.88 -12.88 0.25
N GLN A 254 -13.84 -12.86 1.57
CA GLN A 254 -14.55 -11.83 2.36
C GLN A 254 -13.98 -10.43 2.15
N ARG A 255 -12.69 -10.35 1.81
CA ARG A 255 -11.98 -9.10 1.60
C ARG A 255 -12.31 -8.50 0.24
N GLU A 256 -12.53 -9.34 -0.75
CA GLU A 256 -12.98 -8.91 -2.08
C GLU A 256 -14.33 -8.20 -2.03
N PHE A 257 -15.33 -8.80 -1.36
CA PHE A 257 -16.63 -8.14 -1.17
C PHE A 257 -16.52 -6.82 -0.41
N LEU A 258 -15.63 -6.77 0.58
CA LEU A 258 -15.36 -5.55 1.33
C LEU A 258 -14.70 -4.49 0.43
N ALA A 259 -13.75 -4.89 -0.42
CA ALA A 259 -13.07 -3.99 -1.35
C ALA A 259 -14.02 -3.47 -2.43
N ASP A 260 -14.90 -4.32 -2.97
CA ASP A 260 -15.95 -3.91 -3.91
C ASP A 260 -16.92 -2.90 -3.27
N ALA A 261 -17.39 -3.18 -2.05
CA ALA A 261 -18.25 -2.25 -1.30
C ALA A 261 -17.54 -0.93 -0.99
N SER A 262 -16.24 -0.98 -0.68
CA SER A 262 -15.42 0.21 -0.43
C SER A 262 -15.24 1.03 -1.71
N ALA A 263 -14.99 0.39 -2.86
CA ALA A 263 -14.90 1.07 -4.15
C ALA A 263 -16.18 1.86 -4.44
N VAL A 264 -17.35 1.26 -4.21
CA VAL A 264 -18.65 1.96 -4.32
C VAL A 264 -18.76 3.10 -3.31
N GLN A 265 -18.35 2.87 -2.06
CA GLN A 265 -18.38 3.91 -1.02
C GLN A 265 -17.50 5.11 -1.38
N PHE A 266 -16.32 4.87 -1.95
CA PHE A 266 -15.35 5.89 -2.32
C PHE A 266 -15.82 6.72 -3.51
N THR A 267 -16.29 6.04 -4.56
CA THR A 267 -16.63 6.68 -5.83
C THR A 267 -18.10 7.11 -5.92
N ARG A 268 -18.98 6.55 -5.06
CA ARG A 268 -20.45 6.66 -5.17
C ARG A 268 -20.99 6.26 -6.54
N ASN A 269 -20.21 5.52 -7.27
CA ASN A 269 -20.53 5.03 -8.60
C ASN A 269 -20.49 3.49 -8.62
N PRO A 270 -21.60 2.80 -8.27
CA PRO A 270 -21.66 1.34 -8.34
C PRO A 270 -21.47 0.83 -9.76
N GLU A 271 -21.87 1.60 -10.79
CA GLU A 271 -21.74 1.22 -12.20
C GLU A 271 -20.27 1.17 -12.63
N GLY A 272 -19.39 1.96 -12.01
CA GLY A 272 -17.95 1.92 -12.29
C GLY A 272 -17.36 0.53 -12.02
N ILE A 273 -17.47 0.05 -10.78
CA ILE A 273 -16.92 -1.27 -10.42
C ILE A 273 -17.71 -2.43 -11.06
N SER A 274 -19.07 -2.35 -11.10
CA SER A 274 -19.88 -3.40 -11.73
C SER A 274 -19.66 -3.47 -13.24
N GLY A 275 -19.50 -2.32 -13.92
CA GLY A 275 -19.17 -2.23 -15.34
C GLY A 275 -17.82 -2.86 -15.67
N ALA A 276 -16.79 -2.58 -14.85
CA ALA A 276 -15.48 -3.22 -14.97
C ALA A 276 -15.59 -4.75 -14.83
N LEU A 277 -16.29 -5.25 -13.80
CA LEU A 277 -16.51 -6.69 -13.60
C LEU A 277 -17.28 -7.35 -14.75
N LYS A 278 -18.32 -6.67 -15.27
CA LYS A 278 -19.11 -7.15 -16.44
C LYS A 278 -18.26 -7.23 -17.70
N LYS A 279 -17.38 -6.25 -17.95
CA LYS A 279 -16.43 -6.26 -19.07
C LYS A 279 -15.38 -7.36 -18.93
N ILE A 280 -14.86 -7.59 -17.72
CA ILE A 280 -13.92 -8.69 -17.45
C ILE A 280 -14.58 -10.03 -17.77
N GLY A 281 -15.82 -10.25 -17.30
CA GLY A 281 -16.55 -11.49 -17.58
C GLY A 281 -16.94 -11.68 -19.04
N GLY A 282 -17.17 -10.60 -19.79
CA GLY A 282 -17.50 -10.62 -21.21
C GLY A 282 -16.31 -10.66 -22.16
N TYR A 283 -15.08 -10.48 -21.65
CA TYR A 283 -13.88 -10.47 -22.47
C TYR A 283 -13.29 -11.88 -22.63
N ALA A 284 -12.94 -12.26 -23.88
CA ALA A 284 -12.46 -13.61 -24.18
C ALA A 284 -11.19 -14.02 -23.40
N LEU A 285 -10.32 -13.06 -23.07
CA LEU A 285 -9.12 -13.28 -22.26
C LEU A 285 -9.39 -13.10 -20.76
N GLU A 286 -10.56 -12.58 -20.38
CA GLU A 286 -10.92 -12.28 -18.98
C GLU A 286 -9.82 -11.46 -18.27
N GLY A 287 -9.44 -11.86 -17.04
CA GLY A 287 -8.32 -11.30 -16.29
C GLY A 287 -7.01 -12.08 -16.45
N ASN A 288 -6.89 -12.96 -17.46
CA ASN A 288 -5.73 -13.83 -17.61
C ASN A 288 -4.42 -13.03 -17.82
N ILE A 289 -3.37 -13.49 -17.15
CA ILE A 289 -2.01 -12.95 -17.22
C ILE A 289 -1.11 -14.04 -17.80
N ALA A 290 -0.31 -13.69 -18.80
CA ALA A 290 0.58 -14.62 -19.52
C ALA A 290 1.96 -14.76 -18.84
N ASP A 291 2.37 -13.81 -18.00
CA ASP A 291 3.67 -13.84 -17.32
C ASP A 291 3.85 -15.12 -16.49
N GLN A 292 5.05 -15.71 -16.57
CA GLN A 292 5.40 -16.97 -15.88
C GLN A 292 5.37 -16.88 -14.35
N HIS A 293 5.55 -15.70 -13.77
CA HIS A 293 5.50 -15.46 -12.32
C HIS A 293 4.09 -15.12 -11.82
N ALA A 294 3.14 -14.85 -12.71
CA ALA A 294 1.77 -14.54 -12.34
C ALA A 294 1.11 -15.61 -11.43
N PRO A 295 1.35 -16.94 -11.59
CA PRO A 295 0.82 -17.94 -10.68
C PRO A 295 1.29 -17.78 -9.22
N GLU A 296 2.46 -17.19 -9.00
CA GLU A 296 3.03 -17.00 -7.65
C GLU A 296 2.29 -15.93 -6.87
N ILE A 297 1.85 -14.86 -7.57
CA ILE A 297 1.17 -13.70 -6.98
C ILE A 297 -0.30 -13.60 -7.39
N GLY A 298 -0.89 -14.67 -7.91
CA GLY A 298 -2.24 -14.66 -8.50
C GLY A 298 -3.36 -14.15 -7.60
N HIS A 299 -3.15 -14.10 -6.29
CA HIS A 299 -4.10 -13.59 -5.32
C HIS A 299 -3.98 -12.08 -5.04
N PHE A 300 -2.99 -11.41 -5.63
CA PHE A 300 -2.92 -9.95 -5.60
C PHE A 300 -3.85 -9.33 -6.66
N PHE A 301 -4.12 -10.04 -7.75
CA PHE A 301 -4.85 -9.50 -8.87
C PHE A 301 -6.32 -9.21 -8.55
N PHE A 302 -6.89 -8.20 -9.19
CA PHE A 302 -8.30 -7.80 -9.08
C PHE A 302 -9.27 -8.88 -9.57
N ALA A 303 -8.89 -9.59 -10.64
CA ALA A 303 -9.64 -10.69 -11.21
C ALA A 303 -8.78 -11.96 -11.29
N GLN A 304 -9.43 -13.10 -11.45
CA GLN A 304 -8.72 -14.37 -11.57
C GLN A 304 -7.74 -14.35 -12.75
N ALA A 305 -6.44 -14.49 -12.44
CA ALA A 305 -5.36 -14.34 -13.42
C ALA A 305 -5.17 -15.56 -14.34
N PHE A 306 -5.82 -16.71 -14.04
CA PHE A 306 -5.70 -17.93 -14.87
C PHE A 306 -6.97 -18.75 -14.87
N LYS A 307 -7.22 -19.46 -15.99
CA LYS A 307 -8.27 -20.46 -16.10
C LYS A 307 -7.84 -21.73 -15.34
N THR A 308 -8.62 -22.11 -14.33
CA THR A 308 -8.43 -23.38 -13.62
C THR A 308 -9.57 -24.31 -13.95
N SER A 309 -9.26 -25.56 -14.33
CA SER A 309 -10.28 -26.59 -14.64
C SER A 309 -11.16 -26.97 -13.44
N PHE A 310 -10.80 -26.51 -12.22
CA PHE A 310 -11.49 -26.76 -10.96
C PHE A 310 -11.90 -25.43 -10.27
N SER A 311 -12.66 -24.62 -10.94
CA SER A 311 -12.89 -23.20 -10.63
C SER A 311 -13.66 -22.86 -9.34
N GLY A 312 -14.23 -23.82 -8.62
CA GLY A 312 -15.11 -23.50 -7.49
C GLY A 312 -14.42 -23.35 -6.13
N LEU A 313 -13.52 -24.27 -5.76
CA LEU A 313 -12.92 -24.35 -4.43
C LEU A 313 -11.59 -23.57 -4.28
N TRP A 314 -10.90 -23.32 -5.38
CA TRP A 314 -9.50 -22.83 -5.43
C TRP A 314 -9.37 -21.40 -5.94
N ALA A 315 -10.48 -20.81 -6.39
CA ALA A 315 -10.48 -19.42 -6.82
C ALA A 315 -10.17 -18.52 -5.61
N THR A 316 -9.12 -17.72 -5.74
CA THR A 316 -8.72 -16.72 -4.73
C THR A 316 -9.73 -15.58 -4.64
N HIS A 317 -10.50 -15.37 -5.72
CA HIS A 317 -11.58 -14.40 -5.77
C HIS A 317 -12.94 -15.10 -5.80
N PRO A 318 -13.99 -14.46 -5.27
CA PRO A 318 -15.37 -14.92 -5.47
C PRO A 318 -15.72 -14.94 -6.97
N PRO A 319 -16.69 -15.78 -7.40
CA PRO A 319 -17.20 -15.73 -8.78
C PRO A 319 -17.65 -14.32 -9.15
N LEU A 320 -17.32 -13.88 -10.37
CA LEU A 320 -17.67 -12.53 -10.87
C LEU A 320 -19.17 -12.23 -10.71
N ALA A 321 -20.01 -13.23 -10.98
CA ALA A 321 -21.45 -13.09 -10.83
C ALA A 321 -21.89 -12.78 -9.38
N GLU A 322 -21.19 -13.31 -8.37
CA GLU A 322 -21.46 -13.00 -6.96
C GLU A 322 -20.99 -11.59 -6.59
N ARG A 323 -19.82 -11.18 -7.09
CA ARG A 323 -19.30 -9.82 -6.90
C ARG A 323 -20.22 -8.78 -7.53
N ILE A 324 -20.65 -9.00 -8.79
CA ILE A 324 -21.56 -8.09 -9.49
C ILE A 324 -22.88 -7.97 -8.73
N ARG A 325 -23.51 -9.09 -8.30
CA ARG A 325 -24.76 -9.06 -7.53
C ARG A 325 -24.62 -8.39 -6.16
N ALA A 326 -23.45 -8.45 -5.54
CA ALA A 326 -23.20 -7.78 -4.28
C ALA A 326 -23.19 -6.25 -4.43
N VAL A 327 -22.79 -5.74 -5.59
CA VAL A 327 -22.75 -4.31 -5.91
C VAL A 327 -24.05 -3.85 -6.58
N GLU A 328 -24.64 -4.69 -7.44
CA GLU A 328 -25.85 -4.42 -8.24
C GLU A 328 -26.83 -5.57 -8.05
N ALA A 329 -27.67 -5.46 -7.03
CA ALA A 329 -28.57 -6.54 -6.61
C ALA A 329 -29.59 -6.96 -7.69
N GLN A 330 -29.93 -6.04 -8.62
CA GLN A 330 -30.90 -6.27 -9.69
C GLN A 330 -30.24 -6.64 -11.04
N TRP A 331 -28.95 -7.05 -11.03
CA TRP A 331 -28.25 -7.44 -12.24
C TRP A 331 -28.93 -8.63 -12.95
N ASP A 332 -29.23 -8.48 -14.22
CA ASP A 332 -29.95 -9.42 -15.09
C ASP A 332 -29.11 -10.62 -15.58
N GLY A 333 -27.81 -10.63 -15.28
CA GLY A 333 -26.86 -11.65 -15.74
C GLY A 333 -26.12 -11.28 -17.03
N ALA A 334 -26.41 -10.13 -17.65
CA ALA A 334 -25.75 -9.70 -18.86
C ALA A 334 -24.30 -9.26 -18.60
N LEU A 335 -23.38 -9.74 -19.45
CA LEU A 335 -21.98 -9.34 -19.46
C LEU A 335 -21.73 -8.41 -20.65
N PHE A 336 -20.73 -7.52 -20.52
CA PHE A 336 -20.41 -6.54 -21.54
C PHE A 336 -19.22 -7.01 -22.39
N SER A 337 -19.35 -6.99 -23.70
CA SER A 337 -18.19 -7.09 -24.60
C SER A 337 -17.45 -5.74 -24.57
N PRO A 338 -16.20 -5.67 -24.06
CA PRO A 338 -15.48 -4.41 -24.03
C PRO A 338 -15.12 -3.96 -25.44
N PRO A 339 -15.03 -2.63 -25.67
CA PRO A 339 -14.55 -2.09 -26.94
C PRO A 339 -13.13 -2.53 -27.23
N VAL A 340 -12.68 -2.47 -28.48
CA VAL A 340 -11.29 -2.77 -28.84
C VAL A 340 -10.37 -1.78 -28.12
N ILE A 341 -10.69 -0.50 -28.20
CA ILE A 341 -10.00 0.60 -27.50
C ILE A 341 -11.07 1.62 -27.11
N VAL A 342 -10.99 2.15 -25.89
CA VAL A 342 -11.85 3.24 -25.44
C VAL A 342 -11.38 4.56 -26.08
N ASP A 343 -12.31 5.32 -26.65
CA ASP A 343 -12.03 6.66 -27.16
C ASP A 343 -12.03 7.69 -26.01
N ILE A 344 -10.83 8.00 -25.54
CA ILE A 344 -10.62 8.92 -24.41
C ILE A 344 -11.03 10.36 -24.77
N ALA A 345 -10.94 10.75 -26.04
CA ALA A 345 -11.23 12.11 -26.46
C ALA A 345 -12.73 12.45 -26.34
N HIS A 346 -13.59 11.43 -26.41
CA HIS A 346 -15.06 11.57 -26.33
C HIS A 346 -15.64 10.97 -25.04
N GLU A 347 -14.78 10.59 -24.08
CA GLU A 347 -15.22 9.99 -22.82
C GLU A 347 -15.89 11.06 -21.94
N SER A 348 -17.23 11.03 -21.88
CA SER A 348 -17.98 11.80 -20.88
C SER A 348 -17.87 11.06 -19.55
N SER A 349 -17.21 11.62 -18.56
CA SER A 349 -17.24 11.07 -17.21
C SER A 349 -18.66 11.25 -16.64
N ALA A 350 -19.31 10.16 -16.19
CA ALA A 350 -20.59 10.23 -15.47
C ALA A 350 -20.49 11.11 -14.22
N THR A 351 -19.28 11.26 -13.67
CA THR A 351 -18.91 12.28 -12.68
C THR A 351 -18.91 13.70 -13.26
N ALA A 352 -18.96 13.90 -14.58
CA ALA A 352 -19.19 15.22 -15.17
C ALA A 352 -20.58 15.80 -14.88
N GLY A 353 -21.52 15.01 -14.37
CA GLY A 353 -22.72 15.53 -13.72
C GLY A 353 -22.44 16.47 -12.56
N PHE A 354 -21.24 16.46 -12.00
CA PHE A 354 -20.73 17.42 -11.03
C PHE A 354 -19.93 18.57 -11.64
N GLY A 355 -19.55 18.51 -12.91
CA GLY A 355 -18.86 19.57 -13.64
C GLY A 355 -19.77 20.57 -14.36
N GLY A 356 -21.10 20.37 -14.33
CA GLY A 356 -22.07 21.16 -15.08
C GLY A 356 -22.54 22.47 -14.45
N SER A 357 -22.06 22.88 -13.29
CA SER A 357 -22.27 24.24 -12.79
C SER A 357 -21.04 25.06 -13.10
N ALA A 358 -21.10 25.77 -14.22
CA ALA A 358 -20.19 26.86 -14.53
C ALA A 358 -20.06 27.74 -13.27
N LEU A 359 -18.86 27.74 -12.68
CA LEU A 359 -18.48 28.74 -11.69
C LEU A 359 -18.33 30.11 -12.39
N ASN A 360 -19.45 30.67 -12.81
CA ASN A 360 -19.60 32.10 -13.05
C ASN A 360 -19.93 32.72 -11.70
N GLY A 361 -18.94 33.05 -10.96
CA GLY A 361 -19.07 33.77 -9.72
C GLY A 361 -17.72 34.30 -9.30
N ASN A 362 -17.52 35.62 -9.45
CA ASN A 362 -16.51 36.39 -8.79
C ASN A 362 -16.53 36.07 -7.27
N GLN A 363 -15.87 35.00 -6.83
CA GLN A 363 -15.62 34.77 -5.40
C GLN A 363 -14.34 35.51 -5.06
N THR A 364 -14.51 36.75 -4.58
CA THR A 364 -13.50 37.41 -3.72
C THR A 364 -13.04 36.41 -2.69
N ALA A 365 -11.71 36.22 -2.57
CA ALA A 365 -11.06 35.37 -1.61
C ALA A 365 -11.61 35.68 -0.20
N ARG A 366 -12.56 34.86 0.26
CA ARG A 366 -12.97 34.84 1.65
C ARG A 366 -11.92 34.02 2.41
N SER A 367 -11.34 34.61 3.44
CA SER A 367 -10.58 33.86 4.43
C SER A 367 -11.42 32.64 4.86
N PRO A 368 -10.84 31.44 4.86
CA PRO A 368 -11.58 30.24 5.25
C PRO A 368 -12.17 30.44 6.65
N ALA A 369 -13.46 30.17 6.79
CA ALA A 369 -14.13 30.21 8.09
C ALA A 369 -13.51 29.13 8.99
N PRO A 370 -13.36 29.40 10.29
CA PRO A 370 -12.80 28.41 11.22
C PRO A 370 -13.66 27.14 11.23
N LEU A 371 -13.00 26.00 11.13
CA LEU A 371 -13.67 24.70 11.05
C LEU A 371 -14.13 24.26 12.45
N ARG A 372 -15.39 23.85 12.58
CA ARG A 372 -15.89 23.21 13.81
C ARG A 372 -15.71 21.71 13.71
N PHE A 373 -14.96 21.11 14.65
CA PHE A 373 -14.60 19.70 14.61
C PHE A 373 -15.14 18.91 15.79
N LYS A 374 -15.46 17.62 15.52
CA LYS A 374 -15.63 16.60 16.56
C LYS A 374 -14.44 15.63 16.44
N PRO A 375 -13.45 15.67 17.34
CA PRO A 375 -12.20 14.91 17.22
C PRO A 375 -12.40 13.40 17.04
N VAL A 376 -13.41 12.82 17.72
CA VAL A 376 -13.75 11.39 17.57
C VAL A 376 -14.22 11.05 16.15
N ALA A 377 -14.97 11.96 15.50
CA ALA A 377 -15.43 11.75 14.13
C ALA A 377 -14.24 11.76 13.15
N ILE A 378 -13.27 12.67 13.33
CA ILE A 378 -12.07 12.75 12.49
C ILE A 378 -11.24 11.45 12.56
N VAL A 379 -11.08 10.89 13.77
CA VAL A 379 -10.33 9.63 13.93
C VAL A 379 -11.13 8.45 13.35
N ALA A 380 -12.45 8.50 13.36
CA ALA A 380 -13.29 7.53 12.69
C ALA A 380 -13.17 7.60 11.14
N ASP A 381 -12.80 8.76 10.60
CA ASP A 381 -12.56 8.96 9.16
C ASP A 381 -11.19 8.46 8.70
N ILE A 382 -10.27 8.11 9.61
CA ILE A 382 -8.98 7.50 9.25
C ILE A 382 -9.23 6.19 8.51
N GLY A 383 -8.74 6.11 7.26
CA GLY A 383 -8.98 4.96 6.38
C GLY A 383 -10.43 4.80 5.90
N ALA A 384 -11.34 5.70 6.30
CA ALA A 384 -12.72 5.73 5.84
C ALA A 384 -12.89 6.81 4.76
N LEU A 385 -12.61 6.45 3.52
CA LEU A 385 -12.81 7.34 2.39
C LEU A 385 -14.31 7.58 2.18
N THR A 386 -14.70 8.85 2.03
CA THR A 386 -16.06 9.27 1.72
C THR A 386 -16.11 10.04 0.41
N GLU A 387 -17.31 10.15 -0.18
CA GLU A 387 -17.54 10.98 -1.36
C GLU A 387 -17.12 12.45 -1.13
N ALA A 388 -17.33 12.97 0.08
CA ALA A 388 -16.92 14.32 0.44
C ALA A 388 -15.39 14.49 0.31
N HIS A 389 -14.61 13.54 0.82
CA HIS A 389 -13.15 13.53 0.69
C HIS A 389 -12.72 13.47 -0.78
N PHE A 390 -13.43 12.68 -1.58
CA PHE A 390 -13.12 12.55 -3.00
C PHE A 390 -13.40 13.83 -3.78
N ARG A 391 -14.59 14.46 -3.58
CA ARG A 391 -14.91 15.75 -4.19
C ARG A 391 -13.95 16.86 -3.76
N GLN A 392 -13.56 16.86 -2.48
CA GLN A 392 -12.59 17.81 -1.97
C GLN A 392 -11.22 17.61 -2.65
N ALA A 393 -10.77 16.36 -2.81
CA ALA A 393 -9.53 16.04 -3.53
C ALA A 393 -9.57 16.53 -4.99
N GLN A 394 -10.67 16.32 -5.70
CA GLN A 394 -10.85 16.82 -7.07
C GLN A 394 -10.81 18.35 -7.13
N THR A 395 -11.52 19.02 -6.23
CA THR A 395 -11.52 20.50 -6.14
C THR A 395 -10.10 21.02 -5.86
N LEU A 396 -9.40 20.38 -4.92
CA LEU A 396 -8.03 20.73 -4.59
C LEU A 396 -7.08 20.55 -5.77
N LEU A 397 -7.14 19.39 -6.44
CA LEU A 397 -6.32 19.14 -7.63
C LEU A 397 -6.56 20.14 -8.75
N ALA A 398 -7.82 20.57 -8.93
CA ALA A 398 -8.18 21.60 -9.88
C ALA A 398 -7.64 22.99 -9.48
N SER A 399 -7.44 23.26 -8.19
CA SER A 399 -6.88 24.52 -7.69
C SER A 399 -5.35 24.59 -7.76
N ILE A 400 -4.66 23.46 -7.93
CA ILE A 400 -3.20 23.43 -8.05
C ILE A 400 -2.78 23.93 -9.44
N PRO A 401 -1.94 24.98 -9.52
CA PRO A 401 -1.42 25.46 -10.80
C PRO A 401 -0.73 24.35 -11.59
N PRO A 402 -1.00 24.21 -12.91
CA PRO A 402 -0.45 23.15 -13.74
C PRO A 402 1.08 22.98 -13.66
N PRO A 403 1.92 24.05 -13.64
CA PRO A 403 3.36 23.92 -13.53
C PRO A 403 3.80 23.21 -12.24
N LEU A 404 3.11 23.41 -11.12
CA LEU A 404 3.42 22.77 -9.85
C LEU A 404 3.03 21.28 -9.87
N ARG A 405 1.90 20.95 -10.48
CA ARG A 405 1.47 19.56 -10.67
C ARG A 405 2.43 18.80 -11.60
N GLU A 406 2.91 19.43 -12.65
CA GLU A 406 3.93 18.84 -13.53
C GLU A 406 5.27 18.65 -12.80
N ALA A 407 5.66 19.60 -11.94
CA ALA A 407 6.88 19.49 -11.16
C ALA A 407 6.90 18.29 -10.21
N THR A 408 5.75 17.79 -9.72
CA THR A 408 5.69 16.58 -8.88
C THR A 408 6.11 15.31 -9.62
N ARG A 409 6.15 15.33 -10.95
CA ARG A 409 6.30 14.15 -11.80
C ARG A 409 7.72 13.89 -12.27
N ALA A 410 8.66 14.80 -12.02
CA ALA A 410 10.07 14.68 -12.40
C ALA A 410 10.97 14.87 -11.18
N ALA A 411 11.91 13.96 -10.94
CA ALA A 411 12.71 13.93 -9.73
C ALA A 411 13.46 15.25 -9.44
N SER A 412 14.05 15.89 -10.45
CA SER A 412 14.74 17.18 -10.28
C SER A 412 13.77 18.32 -9.97
N ALA A 413 12.65 18.39 -10.67
CA ALA A 413 11.63 19.44 -10.46
C ALA A 413 10.90 19.24 -9.12
N ALA A 414 10.65 18.00 -8.69
CA ALA A 414 10.03 17.68 -7.41
C ALA A 414 10.89 18.12 -6.21
N GLN A 415 12.22 17.96 -6.28
CA GLN A 415 13.12 18.50 -5.26
C GLN A 415 12.97 20.02 -5.14
N VAL A 416 13.03 20.71 -6.28
CA VAL A 416 12.89 22.17 -6.35
C VAL A 416 11.52 22.64 -5.87
N LEU A 417 10.46 21.88 -6.21
CA LEU A 417 9.11 22.14 -5.72
C LEU A 417 9.07 22.12 -4.19
N VAL A 418 9.70 21.09 -3.55
CA VAL A 418 9.74 21.00 -2.08
C VAL A 418 10.51 22.17 -1.48
N TYR A 419 11.63 22.59 -2.08
CA TYR A 419 12.31 23.84 -1.66
C TYR A 419 11.38 25.04 -1.74
N GLY A 420 10.61 25.14 -2.85
CA GLY A 420 9.65 26.21 -3.06
C GLY A 420 8.52 26.27 -2.03
N LEU A 421 8.08 25.12 -1.51
CA LEU A 421 7.06 25.06 -0.45
C LEU A 421 7.54 25.65 0.88
N LEU A 422 8.85 25.70 1.11
CA LEU A 422 9.49 26.28 2.31
C LEU A 422 9.83 27.78 2.16
N LEU A 423 9.56 28.38 0.99
CA LEU A 423 9.91 29.78 0.80
C LEU A 423 9.02 30.70 1.64
N SER A 424 9.66 31.58 2.39
CA SER A 424 9.00 32.58 3.23
C SER A 424 8.17 33.57 2.43
N ALA A 425 7.09 34.06 3.02
CA ALA A 425 6.32 35.17 2.47
C ALA A 425 7.09 36.52 2.54
N SER A 426 8.05 36.65 3.45
CA SER A 426 8.91 37.83 3.60
C SER A 426 9.88 37.94 2.42
N PRO A 427 9.93 39.05 1.66
CA PRO A 427 10.84 39.21 0.53
C PRO A 427 12.32 39.01 0.91
N ALA A 428 12.77 39.58 2.02
CA ALA A 428 14.16 39.50 2.46
C ALA A 428 14.57 38.04 2.80
N SER A 429 13.75 37.31 3.56
CA SER A 429 14.00 35.88 3.87
C SER A 429 13.94 35.03 2.62
N ARG A 430 13.03 35.33 1.70
CA ARG A 430 12.86 34.62 0.43
C ARG A 430 14.08 34.77 -0.47
N ASP A 431 14.65 35.98 -0.59
CA ASP A 431 15.88 36.22 -1.36
C ASP A 431 17.07 35.46 -0.76
N GLN A 432 17.18 35.42 0.55
CA GLN A 432 18.17 34.61 1.24
C GLN A 432 17.99 33.11 0.97
N GLN A 433 16.74 32.62 1.01
CA GLN A 433 16.42 31.22 0.70
C GLN A 433 16.73 30.87 -0.76
N HIS A 434 16.46 31.76 -1.73
CA HIS A 434 16.88 31.57 -3.10
C HIS A 434 18.40 31.44 -3.25
N ALA A 435 19.17 32.27 -2.55
CA ALA A 435 20.64 32.17 -2.52
C ALA A 435 21.13 30.85 -1.92
N LEU A 436 20.45 30.34 -0.88
CA LEU A 436 20.74 29.03 -0.27
C LEU A 436 20.49 27.88 -1.27
N VAL A 437 19.37 27.91 -2.02
CA VAL A 437 19.11 26.91 -3.06
C VAL A 437 20.19 26.96 -4.15
N GLN A 438 20.57 28.15 -4.59
CA GLN A 438 21.65 28.29 -5.59
C GLN A 438 22.99 27.71 -5.06
N LYS A 439 23.33 27.97 -3.79
CA LYS A 439 24.55 27.51 -3.15
C LYS A 439 24.58 25.98 -2.97
N HIS A 440 23.50 25.36 -2.49
CA HIS A 440 23.46 23.95 -2.12
C HIS A 440 22.96 23.02 -3.22
N ALA A 441 21.99 23.47 -4.03
CA ALA A 441 21.37 22.66 -5.09
C ALA A 441 21.82 23.06 -6.52
N GLY A 442 22.54 24.19 -6.67
CA GLY A 442 23.11 24.63 -7.95
C GLY A 442 22.24 25.60 -8.74
N SER A 443 22.82 26.19 -9.81
CA SER A 443 22.19 27.20 -10.66
C SER A 443 20.93 26.71 -11.37
N ASP A 444 20.92 25.46 -11.82
CA ASP A 444 19.79 24.87 -12.55
C ASP A 444 18.56 24.78 -11.64
N SER A 445 18.77 24.33 -10.39
CA SER A 445 17.69 24.29 -9.37
C SER A 445 17.16 25.68 -9.05
N ALA A 446 18.04 26.68 -8.95
CA ALA A 446 17.63 28.06 -8.71
C ALA A 446 16.81 28.63 -9.89
N THR A 447 17.17 28.31 -11.13
CA THR A 447 16.45 28.72 -12.34
C THR A 447 15.05 28.09 -12.38
N VAL A 448 14.95 26.79 -12.10
CA VAL A 448 13.65 26.09 -12.02
C VAL A 448 12.80 26.68 -10.89
N LEU A 449 13.38 26.95 -9.70
CA LEU A 449 12.68 27.57 -8.58
C LEU A 449 12.09 28.93 -8.95
N ALA A 450 12.88 29.76 -9.63
CA ALA A 450 12.42 31.07 -10.11
C ALA A 450 11.24 30.95 -11.09
N SER A 451 11.24 29.94 -11.95
CA SER A 451 10.13 29.69 -12.89
C SER A 451 8.83 29.25 -12.19
N LEU A 452 8.94 28.59 -11.04
CA LEU A 452 7.79 28.12 -10.24
C LEU A 452 7.29 29.16 -9.24
N ASP A 453 8.02 30.25 -9.00
CA ASP A 453 7.75 31.20 -7.91
C ASP A 453 6.35 31.83 -7.98
N ALA A 454 5.91 32.25 -9.17
CA ALA A 454 4.58 32.82 -9.35
C ALA A 454 3.46 31.82 -9.05
N ALA A 455 3.63 30.56 -9.47
CA ALA A 455 2.68 29.48 -9.21
C ALA A 455 2.67 29.10 -7.72
N LEU A 456 3.83 29.08 -7.06
CA LEU A 456 3.95 28.82 -5.62
C LEU A 456 3.24 29.89 -4.78
N ARG A 457 3.30 31.15 -5.17
CA ARG A 457 2.56 32.24 -4.49
C ARG A 457 1.05 32.14 -4.67
N ALA A 458 0.60 31.57 -5.79
CA ALA A 458 -0.82 31.37 -6.07
C ALA A 458 -1.37 30.06 -5.44
N LEU A 459 -0.51 29.20 -4.89
CA LEU A 459 -0.91 27.92 -4.32
C LEU A 459 -1.66 28.12 -2.99
N PRO A 460 -2.90 27.60 -2.86
CA PRO A 460 -3.63 27.61 -1.60
C PRO A 460 -2.85 26.88 -0.48
N PRO A 461 -2.84 27.41 0.76
CA PRO A 461 -2.13 26.77 1.87
C PRO A 461 -2.50 25.30 2.07
N GLU A 462 -3.78 24.95 1.99
CA GLU A 462 -4.32 23.60 2.12
C GLU A 462 -3.84 22.62 1.03
N ALA A 463 -3.31 23.12 -0.09
CA ALA A 463 -2.78 22.32 -1.18
C ALA A 463 -1.30 21.95 -1.03
N ARG A 464 -0.59 22.54 -0.07
CA ARG A 464 0.87 22.38 0.08
C ARG A 464 1.28 20.95 0.46
N LEU A 465 0.72 20.37 1.53
CA LEU A 465 1.02 18.98 1.92
C LEU A 465 0.49 17.94 0.90
N PRO A 466 -0.73 18.07 0.35
CA PRO A 466 -1.16 17.23 -0.78
C PRO A 466 -0.21 17.27 -1.97
N LEU A 467 0.30 18.45 -2.33
CA LEU A 467 1.26 18.57 -3.42
C LEU A 467 2.59 17.83 -3.12
N LEU A 468 3.06 17.89 -1.87
CA LEU A 468 4.18 17.07 -1.41
C LEU A 468 3.88 15.56 -1.56
N GLN A 469 2.67 15.13 -1.18
CA GLN A 469 2.27 13.72 -1.30
C GLN A 469 2.31 13.21 -2.75
N LEU A 470 1.98 14.04 -3.72
CA LEU A 470 2.08 13.72 -5.15
C LEU A 470 3.53 13.60 -5.63
N ALA A 471 4.48 14.24 -4.97
CA ALA A 471 5.89 14.18 -5.34
C ALA A 471 6.63 12.92 -4.81
N PHE A 472 6.06 12.21 -3.84
CA PHE A 472 6.73 11.05 -3.23
C PHE A 472 7.17 9.95 -4.20
N PRO A 473 6.42 9.55 -5.25
CA PRO A 473 6.86 8.51 -6.17
C PRO A 473 8.26 8.78 -6.73
N VAL A 474 8.52 10.00 -7.17
CA VAL A 474 9.81 10.38 -7.75
C VAL A 474 10.88 10.73 -6.71
N LEU A 475 10.50 11.22 -5.52
CA LEU A 475 11.42 11.52 -4.42
C LEU A 475 12.00 10.25 -3.78
N ARG A 476 11.26 9.15 -3.78
CA ARG A 476 11.72 7.84 -3.27
C ARG A 476 12.80 7.20 -4.13
N GLU A 477 12.88 7.58 -5.41
CA GLU A 477 13.86 7.03 -6.36
C GLU A 477 15.19 7.79 -6.34
N LEU A 478 15.32 8.81 -5.49
CA LEU A 478 16.55 9.59 -5.38
C LEU A 478 17.72 8.71 -4.91
N LYS A 479 18.84 8.79 -5.61
CA LYS A 479 20.09 8.14 -5.20
C LYS A 479 20.59 8.75 -3.88
N SER A 480 21.27 7.97 -3.06
CA SER A 480 21.73 8.39 -1.73
C SER A 480 22.47 9.74 -1.72
N THR A 481 23.37 9.97 -2.67
CA THR A 481 24.13 11.25 -2.77
C THR A 481 23.24 12.45 -3.11
N VAL A 482 22.19 12.24 -3.91
CA VAL A 482 21.22 13.28 -4.26
C VAL A 482 20.29 13.53 -3.08
N LEU A 483 19.88 12.47 -2.38
CA LEU A 483 19.04 12.54 -1.19
C LEU A 483 19.74 13.30 -0.05
N GLU A 484 21.03 13.04 0.21
CA GLU A 484 21.80 13.78 1.21
C GLU A 484 21.86 15.27 0.88
N ARG A 485 22.15 15.64 -0.37
CA ARG A 485 22.14 17.04 -0.79
C ARG A 485 20.76 17.68 -0.67
N PHE A 486 19.72 16.94 -1.05
CA PHE A 486 18.33 17.38 -0.94
C PHE A 486 17.96 17.69 0.52
N THR A 487 18.23 16.77 1.45
CA THR A 487 17.93 16.94 2.87
C THR A 487 18.76 18.04 3.50
N THR A 488 20.06 18.17 3.16
CA THR A 488 20.91 19.27 3.61
C THR A 488 20.38 20.64 3.15
N THR A 489 19.89 20.73 1.92
CA THR A 489 19.31 21.97 1.40
C THR A 489 18.00 22.32 2.12
N LEU A 490 17.16 21.33 2.40
CA LEU A 490 15.90 21.52 3.16
C LEU A 490 16.20 22.05 4.58
N ASP A 491 17.14 21.43 5.25
CA ASP A 491 17.57 21.86 6.60
C ASP A 491 18.08 23.30 6.60
N ALA A 492 18.92 23.68 5.64
CA ALA A 492 19.39 25.05 5.48
C ALA A 492 18.25 26.05 5.21
N LEU A 493 17.22 25.66 4.45
CA LEU A 493 16.07 26.51 4.17
C LEU A 493 15.19 26.73 5.39
N MET A 494 14.95 25.69 6.19
CA MET A 494 14.13 25.77 7.40
C MET A 494 14.78 26.64 8.50
N HIS A 495 16.09 26.66 8.58
CA HIS A 495 16.82 27.44 9.57
C HIS A 495 17.25 28.84 9.06
N ALA A 496 16.80 29.24 7.86
CA ALA A 496 17.23 30.49 7.24
C ALA A 496 16.81 31.74 8.03
N ASP A 497 15.68 31.73 8.71
CA ASP A 497 15.14 32.84 9.50
C ASP A 497 15.17 32.58 11.02
N HIS A 498 15.85 31.51 11.45
CA HIS A 498 15.98 31.09 12.85
C HIS A 498 14.65 30.77 13.55
N ARG A 499 13.60 30.49 12.81
CA ARG A 499 12.28 30.10 13.31
C ARG A 499 11.71 28.99 12.44
N VAL A 500 11.39 27.85 13.04
CA VAL A 500 10.70 26.76 12.35
C VAL A 500 9.20 26.92 12.57
N THR A 501 8.45 27.10 11.49
CA THR A 501 6.98 27.16 11.52
C THR A 501 6.37 25.77 11.69
N LEU A 502 5.10 25.70 12.11
CA LEU A 502 4.36 24.43 12.20
C LEU A 502 4.27 23.70 10.85
N PHE A 503 4.11 24.47 9.77
CA PHE A 503 4.07 23.93 8.44
C PHE A 503 5.41 23.33 8.01
N GLU A 504 6.53 24.03 8.22
CA GLU A 504 7.87 23.53 7.89
C GLU A 504 8.19 22.24 8.66
N TYR A 505 7.86 22.21 9.95
CA TYR A 505 7.99 21.00 10.77
C TYR A 505 7.12 19.85 10.21
N ALA A 506 5.83 20.11 9.92
CA ALA A 506 4.92 19.11 9.38
C ALA A 506 5.39 18.54 8.04
N LEU A 507 5.90 19.41 7.16
CA LEU A 507 6.48 19.03 5.87
C LEU A 507 7.72 18.16 6.05
N GLN A 508 8.69 18.61 6.85
CA GLN A 508 9.93 17.86 7.10
C GLN A 508 9.64 16.50 7.72
N LYS A 509 8.81 16.46 8.76
CA LYS A 509 8.47 15.21 9.45
C LYS A 509 7.77 14.22 8.54
N THR A 510 6.83 14.69 7.74
CA THR A 510 6.13 13.85 6.76
C THR A 510 7.10 13.32 5.71
N LEU A 511 7.96 14.17 5.16
CA LEU A 511 8.95 13.79 4.15
C LEU A 511 9.95 12.76 4.72
N GLN A 512 10.55 13.05 5.88
CA GLN A 512 11.51 12.17 6.55
C GLN A 512 10.89 10.78 6.81
N ARG A 513 9.68 10.75 7.37
CA ARG A 513 8.98 9.50 7.65
C ARG A 513 8.74 8.68 6.38
N GLN A 514 8.28 9.33 5.31
CA GLN A 514 7.98 8.65 4.05
C GLN A 514 9.22 8.10 3.36
N LEU A 515 10.32 8.85 3.38
CA LEU A 515 11.60 8.40 2.82
C LEU A 515 12.19 7.24 3.63
N THR A 516 12.10 7.29 4.96
CA THR A 516 12.55 6.20 5.86
C THR A 516 11.75 4.92 5.61
N LEU A 517 10.42 5.01 5.52
CA LEU A 517 9.56 3.86 5.27
C LEU A 517 9.72 3.28 3.85
N ALA A 518 10.05 4.12 2.86
CA ALA A 518 10.35 3.66 1.52
C ALA A 518 11.68 2.88 1.46
N ALA A 519 12.68 3.31 2.23
CA ALA A 519 13.98 2.64 2.32
C ALA A 519 13.91 1.33 3.13
N ASP A 520 13.14 1.31 4.22
CA ASP A 520 12.90 0.12 5.06
C ASP A 520 11.43 0.02 5.48
N PRO A 521 10.59 -0.64 4.67
CA PRO A 521 9.14 -0.74 4.93
C PRO A 521 8.76 -1.69 6.07
N ARG A 522 9.70 -2.04 6.97
CA ARG A 522 9.47 -2.93 8.10
C ARG A 522 8.89 -2.17 9.30
N PRO A 523 7.60 -2.24 9.57
CA PRO A 523 7.06 -1.71 10.82
C PRO A 523 7.54 -2.59 11.99
N GLN A 524 8.46 -2.06 12.76
CA GLN A 524 8.89 -2.67 14.00
C GLN A 524 7.87 -2.30 15.09
N LEU A 525 7.08 -3.28 15.55
CA LEU A 525 6.24 -3.07 16.72
C LEU A 525 7.11 -3.34 17.96
N GLN A 526 7.39 -2.30 18.75
CA GLN A 526 8.23 -2.38 19.94
C GLN A 526 7.45 -2.17 21.24
N TYR A 527 6.37 -1.37 21.18
CA TYR A 527 5.62 -0.98 22.38
C TYR A 527 4.13 -1.37 22.23
N ASP A 528 3.61 -2.14 23.19
CA ASP A 528 2.22 -2.61 23.24
C ASP A 528 1.47 -2.11 24.49
N SER A 529 2.15 -1.42 25.38
CA SER A 529 1.61 -0.85 26.63
C SER A 529 1.67 0.67 26.64
N PHE A 530 0.59 1.33 27.09
CA PHE A 530 0.56 2.78 27.31
C PHE A 530 1.61 3.26 28.30
N ASN A 531 1.91 2.45 29.31
CA ASN A 531 2.92 2.80 30.32
C ASN A 531 4.34 2.90 29.73
N ALA A 532 4.65 2.11 28.69
CA ALA A 532 5.97 2.12 28.04
C ALA A 532 6.22 3.40 27.22
N VAL A 533 5.16 4.10 26.82
CA VAL A 533 5.20 5.31 25.97
C VAL A 533 4.48 6.51 26.63
N ARG A 534 4.28 6.47 27.96
CA ARG A 534 3.53 7.51 28.67
C ARG A 534 4.20 8.89 28.58
N GLN A 535 5.53 8.91 28.62
CA GLN A 535 6.31 10.15 28.54
C GLN A 535 6.19 10.78 27.15
N GLU A 536 6.26 9.98 26.11
CA GLU A 536 6.10 10.42 24.72
C GLU A 536 4.69 10.95 24.46
N ILE A 537 3.67 10.31 25.03
CA ILE A 537 2.29 10.82 24.98
C ILE A 537 2.19 12.17 25.69
N ALA A 538 2.81 12.32 26.87
CA ALA A 538 2.83 13.60 27.59
C ALA A 538 3.51 14.71 26.77
N ILE A 539 4.64 14.40 26.10
CA ILE A 539 5.36 15.33 25.22
C ILE A 539 4.46 15.78 24.06
N VAL A 540 3.85 14.84 23.34
CA VAL A 540 2.99 15.16 22.18
C VAL A 540 1.81 16.03 22.59
N LEU A 541 1.09 15.66 23.67
CA LEU A 541 -0.07 16.42 24.12
C LEU A 541 0.31 17.79 24.68
N SER A 542 1.46 17.91 25.37
CA SER A 542 1.96 19.18 25.89
C SER A 542 2.42 20.11 24.76
N ALA A 543 3.17 19.59 23.78
CA ALA A 543 3.58 20.34 22.60
C ALA A 543 2.36 20.93 21.87
N LEU A 544 1.36 20.09 21.59
CA LEU A 544 0.13 20.54 20.93
C LEU A 544 -0.64 21.57 21.78
N ALA A 545 -0.73 21.37 23.08
CA ALA A 545 -1.41 22.31 23.97
C ALA A 545 -0.72 23.69 24.01
N HIS A 546 0.61 23.74 23.90
CA HIS A 546 1.35 25.01 23.86
C HIS A 546 1.31 25.68 22.49
N LEU A 547 1.23 24.88 21.41
CA LEU A 547 1.26 25.39 20.03
C LEU A 547 -0.10 25.90 19.53
N SER A 548 -1.20 25.24 19.92
CA SER A 548 -2.53 25.48 19.33
C SER A 548 -3.55 26.06 20.31
N ALA A 549 -3.41 25.91 21.61
CA ALA A 549 -4.46 26.29 22.54
C ALA A 549 -4.20 27.63 23.25
N LYS A 550 -5.25 28.45 23.38
CA LYS A 550 -5.22 29.66 24.22
C LYS A 550 -5.08 29.36 25.71
N ASN A 551 -5.53 28.17 26.14
CA ASN A 551 -5.44 27.68 27.51
C ASN A 551 -4.83 26.28 27.51
N SER A 552 -3.50 26.20 27.53
CA SER A 552 -2.75 24.94 27.44
C SER A 552 -3.13 23.93 28.54
N PRO A 553 -3.33 24.29 29.83
CA PRO A 553 -3.76 23.36 30.86
C PRO A 553 -5.13 22.72 30.58
N ALA A 554 -6.10 23.50 30.11
CA ALA A 554 -7.45 22.99 29.79
C ALA A 554 -7.39 22.05 28.58
N ALA A 555 -6.70 22.44 27.50
CA ALA A 555 -6.50 21.62 26.31
C ALA A 555 -5.80 20.30 26.63
N PHE A 556 -4.73 20.34 27.41
CA PHE A 556 -4.03 19.12 27.87
C PHE A 556 -4.95 18.21 28.69
N ALA A 557 -5.78 18.77 29.59
CA ALA A 557 -6.72 18.00 30.38
C ALA A 557 -7.80 17.32 29.51
N GLU A 558 -8.29 17.98 28.46
CA GLU A 558 -9.24 17.41 27.51
C GLU A 558 -8.61 16.23 26.72
N GLY A 559 -7.38 16.41 26.25
CA GLY A 559 -6.63 15.36 25.55
C GLY A 559 -6.38 14.14 26.45
N THR A 560 -5.87 14.35 27.66
CA THR A 560 -5.55 13.26 28.59
C THR A 560 -6.79 12.51 29.08
N ALA A 561 -7.96 13.15 29.12
CA ALA A 561 -9.23 12.50 29.40
C ALA A 561 -9.56 11.36 28.42
N GLN A 562 -8.99 11.39 27.20
CA GLN A 562 -9.20 10.37 26.19
C GLN A 562 -8.33 9.11 26.40
N ILE A 563 -7.38 9.15 27.34
CA ILE A 563 -6.48 8.03 27.68
C ILE A 563 -6.55 7.72 29.17
N PRO A 564 -7.67 7.15 29.66
CA PRO A 564 -7.90 6.96 31.10
C PRO A 564 -6.81 6.17 31.82
N VAL A 565 -6.16 5.22 31.11
CA VAL A 565 -5.13 4.31 31.67
C VAL A 565 -3.93 5.09 32.25
N ILE A 566 -3.55 6.20 31.65
CA ILE A 566 -2.38 6.99 32.06
C ILE A 566 -2.73 8.42 32.47
N ARG A 567 -4.01 8.80 32.46
CA ARG A 567 -4.48 10.17 32.74
C ARG A 567 -3.87 10.79 33.99
N HIS A 568 -3.77 10.03 35.08
CA HIS A 568 -3.25 10.51 36.37
C HIS A 568 -1.74 10.33 36.53
N GLN A 569 -1.06 9.79 35.51
CA GLN A 569 0.38 9.51 35.51
C GLN A 569 1.18 10.50 34.66
N ILE A 570 0.50 11.35 33.90
CA ILE A 570 1.11 12.36 33.02
C ILE A 570 0.61 13.75 33.40
N THR A 571 1.49 14.73 33.30
CA THR A 571 1.23 16.14 33.58
C THR A 571 1.62 17.00 32.40
N LEU A 572 1.05 18.20 32.29
CA LEU A 572 1.48 19.19 31.31
C LEU A 572 2.96 19.52 31.57
N LEU A 573 3.78 19.36 30.55
CA LEU A 573 5.21 19.66 30.59
C LEU A 573 5.43 21.14 30.24
N GLU A 574 6.53 21.68 30.75
CA GLU A 574 6.97 23.03 30.38
C GLU A 574 7.32 23.10 28.87
N PRO A 575 7.18 24.28 28.23
CA PRO A 575 7.48 24.44 26.81
C PRO A 575 8.87 23.94 26.39
N ALA A 576 9.90 24.16 27.25
CA ALA A 576 11.26 23.69 27.00
C ALA A 576 11.40 22.15 26.99
N ALA A 577 10.52 21.43 27.69
CA ALA A 577 10.51 19.97 27.76
C ALA A 577 9.56 19.31 26.70
N SER A 578 8.84 20.12 25.93
CA SER A 578 7.89 19.71 24.90
C SER A 578 8.03 20.49 23.59
N GLY A 579 9.22 20.98 23.28
CA GLY A 579 9.53 21.66 22.02
C GLY A 579 9.52 20.73 20.81
N LEU A 580 9.80 21.29 19.62
CA LEU A 580 9.72 20.53 18.36
C LEU A 580 10.69 19.33 18.31
N ASP A 581 11.90 19.45 18.89
CA ASP A 581 12.87 18.33 18.94
C ASP A 581 12.38 17.17 19.81
N GLN A 582 11.77 17.50 20.97
CA GLN A 582 11.17 16.51 21.85
C GLN A 582 9.95 15.86 21.22
N LEU A 583 9.12 16.66 20.52
CA LEU A 583 7.98 16.17 19.75
C LEU A 583 8.43 15.21 18.65
N ASP A 584 9.51 15.54 17.95
CA ASP A 584 10.08 14.69 16.88
C ASP A 584 10.47 13.32 17.40
N SER A 585 11.27 13.28 18.47
CA SER A 585 11.71 12.04 19.10
C SER A 585 10.55 11.22 19.69
N ALA A 586 9.55 11.90 20.28
CA ALA A 586 8.38 11.26 20.85
C ALA A 586 7.51 10.60 19.75
N LEU A 587 7.31 11.27 18.62
CA LEU A 587 6.58 10.74 17.49
C LEU A 587 7.27 9.53 16.88
N ASP A 588 8.60 9.50 16.76
CA ASP A 588 9.35 8.36 16.26
C ASP A 588 9.17 7.12 17.14
N LYS A 589 9.17 7.29 18.47
CA LYS A 589 8.90 6.19 19.41
C LYS A 589 7.45 5.73 19.35
N LEU A 590 6.49 6.65 19.23
CA LEU A 590 5.08 6.32 19.07
C LEU A 590 4.79 5.64 17.72
N ALA A 591 5.55 5.94 16.68
CA ALA A 591 5.40 5.32 15.36
C ALA A 591 5.63 3.80 15.37
N VAL A 592 6.40 3.27 16.34
CA VAL A 592 6.63 1.82 16.52
C VAL A 592 5.74 1.21 17.61
N SER A 593 4.68 1.92 18.04
CA SER A 593 3.70 1.46 19.04
C SER A 593 2.53 0.70 18.40
N ALA A 594 1.82 -0.06 19.22
CA ALA A 594 0.64 -0.82 18.82
C ALA A 594 -0.50 0.09 18.34
N TRP A 595 -1.30 -0.38 17.38
CA TRP A 595 -2.42 0.36 16.79
C TRP A 595 -3.40 0.96 17.81
N PRO A 596 -3.78 0.29 18.92
CA PRO A 596 -4.64 0.89 19.94
C PRO A 596 -4.02 2.13 20.60
N ILE A 597 -2.69 2.15 20.77
CA ILE A 597 -1.97 3.30 21.32
C ILE A 597 -2.01 4.44 20.31
N LYS A 598 -1.65 4.19 19.04
CA LYS A 598 -1.69 5.19 17.97
C LYS A 598 -3.08 5.83 17.84
N GLN A 599 -4.12 5.00 17.82
CA GLN A 599 -5.51 5.47 17.78
C GLN A 599 -5.84 6.41 18.94
N ARG A 600 -5.54 6.01 20.16
CA ARG A 600 -5.84 6.82 21.36
C ARG A 600 -5.03 8.11 21.39
N VAL A 601 -3.77 8.08 20.96
CA VAL A 601 -2.93 9.27 20.83
C VAL A 601 -3.53 10.25 19.83
N LEU A 602 -4.00 9.77 18.66
CA LEU A 602 -4.65 10.63 17.68
C LEU A 602 -5.97 11.22 18.19
N VAL A 603 -6.81 10.43 18.87
CA VAL A 603 -8.03 10.95 19.51
C VAL A 603 -7.66 12.05 20.50
N ALA A 604 -6.70 11.79 21.39
CA ALA A 604 -6.25 12.77 22.39
C ALA A 604 -5.68 14.04 21.76
N ALA A 605 -4.82 13.90 20.77
CA ALA A 605 -4.24 15.01 20.01
C ALA A 605 -5.33 15.87 19.32
N GLY A 606 -6.33 15.22 18.72
CA GLY A 606 -7.46 15.91 18.11
C GLY A 606 -8.28 16.72 19.14
N HIS A 607 -8.47 16.22 20.36
CA HIS A 607 -9.13 16.96 21.43
C HIS A 607 -8.31 18.16 21.92
N VAL A 608 -6.98 18.03 21.96
CA VAL A 608 -6.09 19.17 22.30
C VAL A 608 -6.23 20.27 21.25
N ILE A 609 -6.09 19.93 19.97
CA ILE A 609 -6.13 20.89 18.86
C ILE A 609 -7.50 21.57 18.76
N ALA A 610 -8.59 20.82 18.95
CA ALA A 610 -9.96 21.34 18.85
C ALA A 610 -10.47 22.01 20.15
N SER A 611 -9.65 22.18 21.18
CA SER A 611 -10.09 22.65 22.51
C SER A 611 -10.68 24.06 22.51
N ASP A 612 -10.29 24.93 21.57
CA ASP A 612 -10.88 26.27 21.41
C ASP A 612 -12.02 26.31 20.37
N SER A 613 -12.50 25.14 19.93
CA SER A 613 -13.57 24.93 18.95
C SER A 613 -13.27 25.43 17.53
N THR A 614 -12.01 25.79 17.26
CA THR A 614 -11.55 26.23 15.94
C THR A 614 -10.26 25.49 15.59
N ILE A 615 -10.06 25.18 14.31
CA ILE A 615 -8.79 24.62 13.83
C ILE A 615 -8.34 25.46 12.64
N THR A 616 -7.11 25.94 12.73
CA THR A 616 -6.45 26.62 11.60
C THR A 616 -5.96 25.61 10.57
N VAL A 617 -5.65 26.08 9.37
CA VAL A 617 -5.06 25.22 8.32
C VAL A 617 -3.75 24.62 8.80
N GLU A 618 -2.90 25.39 9.47
CA GLU A 618 -1.60 24.94 9.98
C GLU A 618 -1.73 23.87 11.07
N GLU A 619 -2.67 24.02 11.97
CA GLU A 619 -2.99 22.98 12.98
C GLU A 619 -3.52 21.71 12.36
N GLY A 620 -4.36 21.83 11.35
CA GLY A 620 -4.88 20.70 10.57
C GLY A 620 -3.76 19.95 9.84
N GLU A 621 -2.81 20.68 9.25
CA GLU A 621 -1.64 20.09 8.60
C GLU A 621 -0.70 19.42 9.58
N LEU A 622 -0.44 20.03 10.75
CA LEU A 622 0.34 19.41 11.82
C LEU A 622 -0.32 18.11 12.29
N TYR A 623 -1.63 18.12 12.50
CA TYR A 623 -2.35 16.92 12.91
C TYR A 623 -2.27 15.80 11.86
N ARG A 624 -2.37 16.15 10.58
CA ARG A 624 -2.16 15.18 9.47
C ARG A 624 -0.73 14.65 9.43
N ALA A 625 0.27 15.51 9.69
CA ALA A 625 1.67 15.08 9.76
C ALA A 625 1.92 14.11 10.94
N ILE A 626 1.31 14.37 12.10
CA ILE A 626 1.33 13.45 13.25
C ILE A 626 0.69 12.11 12.85
N ALA A 627 -0.49 12.14 12.23
CA ALA A 627 -1.17 10.93 11.77
C ALA A 627 -0.33 10.14 10.76
N ALA A 628 0.27 10.82 9.78
CA ALA A 628 1.18 10.23 8.79
C ALA A 628 2.41 9.60 9.44
N THR A 629 3.00 10.25 10.46
CA THR A 629 4.14 9.72 11.23
C THR A 629 3.77 8.44 11.97
N LEU A 630 2.54 8.36 12.47
CA LEU A 630 2.00 7.17 13.14
C LEU A 630 1.50 6.09 12.15
N ASP A 631 1.75 6.25 10.85
CA ASP A 631 1.26 5.38 9.77
C ASP A 631 -0.27 5.29 9.69
N CYS A 632 -0.97 6.33 10.12
CA CYS A 632 -2.42 6.44 10.10
C CYS A 632 -2.84 7.37 8.95
N PRO A 633 -3.26 6.85 7.79
CA PRO A 633 -3.65 7.68 6.66
C PRO A 633 -4.89 8.51 7.01
N MET A 634 -4.73 9.82 7.02
CA MET A 634 -5.79 10.75 7.37
C MET A 634 -6.21 11.53 6.13
N PRO A 635 -7.48 11.44 5.72
CA PRO A 635 -8.04 12.28 4.68
C PRO A 635 -7.86 13.76 4.99
N MET A 636 -8.05 14.61 3.99
CA MET A 636 -8.11 16.05 4.24
C MET A 636 -9.24 16.35 5.22
N LEU A 637 -8.93 17.19 6.22
CA LEU A 637 -9.93 17.64 7.18
C LEU A 637 -10.96 18.49 6.43
N GLY A 638 -12.14 17.94 6.21
CA GLY A 638 -13.20 18.58 5.45
C GLY A 638 -13.76 19.78 6.17
N LEU A 639 -14.15 20.80 5.39
CA LEU A 639 -15.06 21.83 5.85
C LEU A 639 -16.36 21.13 6.29
N ALA A 640 -16.66 21.10 7.59
CA ALA A 640 -17.97 20.65 8.03
C ALA A 640 -19.03 21.56 7.40
N ASN A 641 -19.90 20.97 6.56
CA ASN A 641 -21.10 21.62 6.06
C ASN A 641 -22.07 21.91 7.23
#